data_960bc51c8076aabfe7ec15c06ec41653
#
_entry.id   960bc51c8076aabfe7ec15c06ec41653
#
_cell.length_a   1.000
_cell.length_b   1.000
_cell.length_c   1.000
_cell.angle_alpha   90.00
_cell.angle_beta   90.00
_cell.angle_gamma   90.00
#
_symmetry.space_group_name_H-M   'P 1'
#
loop_
_entity.id
_entity.type
_entity.pdbx_description
1 polymer ?
#
loop_
_entity_poly.entity_id
_entity_poly.type
_entity_poly.pdbx_seq_one_letter_code
_entity_poly.pdbx_strand_id
1 'polypeptide(L)'
;MRRLYILALLIYATMTAFSQEGKGLNLAEIDKQVIPEDTAVRKGVLSNGLTYYVCQNDKPAKQAFFYLLVKAGSVVEQDNERGIAHFVEHMQFKGTKHFPGSVINFFRRNGLQFGHDTNAFTGFSTVRYQLNAIPTDNKLLMDSCLLLLRDWAGDAIIDVKDVESEHNVVVEEWRVRNTVSFAQQLLNDVFGNSIYSKRLPIGDMDIVKNCSQQLVRDFYDRWYQPQNQAVVVVGDFDPDQMVEKVKKMFGDRKRGASVSPLPPAIPDNETPNTLLYADKRQPFGSIALMMRVTEDPTIPKNTVGGMKTIILRDEIKNQMNNKLRSLKKKFPELLDGSVTTTDVADLGDKLWIFNLSAPQDKWLSTLELMAKQVELLRRKGFGNKIVFPFAPMSPEYNADSTAIILADTSFVKTSRNIQSTEYVNRCFANFFRGDAMMSDMAKGLAERHIKNAVTAEELQEEFCRITSGHNMLIGVLMTDSTALPKKEKVEAVWQRVKQMTDEQLADVEVVEAKNLERIKVDSLDIPTVPGSIVSQKILNDSISEVYLSNGVKVVLMKQKTDADMINFMIQRPQGYSVLNDDDIHYHDMLGNCVRKYKCWNGESNVQVEPFEDRFDHCAQWIEGDSLNAFRVECTLKMFYKSLTSTEVDSVEFVEQKQKLMASAAALSSPMTQSALKVGLMTAAETKRLMPPSAEVVSSLNIDHLRELVKDYYSNYNGSVMVVQGNVDADSIMPYILKYVGALPSKPERVKRMTWPADHYKTENTVMVEKIENPAPIAQTMMFYTWEKGFQYTQQSHAHNEVLRSVLRDLLIQTLRVKHSDVYTPQVQMEDALLPVPHMRITIAFACNPTQRERIAKDVEQLVNQMAESELITQDLIDSYLKNREKQSAAYKGNEYTRRRDYLTQELNGIVVKQGDMTYVRQVTPASLKAHVKQLLKMGNLHIGYLTTE
;
A
#
# COMPACT_ATOMS: atom_id res chain seq x y z
N MET A 1 -17.99 -50.42 4.16
CA MET A 1 -17.03 -51.08 3.26
C MET A 1 -17.58 -51.37 1.85
N ARG A 2 -18.74 -52.05 1.64
CA ARG A 2 -19.28 -52.32 0.28
C ARG A 2 -19.63 -51.05 -0.54
N ARG A 3 -20.06 -49.94 0.09
CA ARG A 3 -20.36 -48.66 -0.62
C ARG A 3 -19.12 -47.86 -1.00
N LEU A 4 -18.03 -47.98 -0.28
CA LEU A 4 -16.74 -47.38 -0.65
C LEU A 4 -16.06 -48.11 -1.83
N TYR A 5 -16.23 -49.47 -1.89
CA TYR A 5 -15.73 -50.25 -3.02
C TYR A 5 -16.48 -50.00 -4.33
N ILE A 6 -17.78 -49.72 -4.27
CA ILE A 6 -18.59 -49.37 -5.45
C ILE A 6 -18.25 -47.97 -5.93
N LEU A 7 -17.97 -47.00 -5.03
CA LEU A 7 -17.51 -45.66 -5.40
C LEU A 7 -16.11 -45.68 -6.00
N ALA A 8 -15.21 -46.48 -5.45
CA ALA A 8 -13.85 -46.63 -6.00
C ALA A 8 -13.86 -47.34 -7.35
N LEU A 9 -14.77 -48.33 -7.56
CA LEU A 9 -14.93 -48.99 -8.86
C LEU A 9 -15.63 -48.12 -9.90
N LEU A 10 -16.53 -47.24 -9.50
CA LEU A 10 -17.11 -46.20 -10.38
C LEU A 10 -16.08 -45.14 -10.79
N ILE A 11 -15.24 -44.67 -9.88
CA ILE A 11 -14.14 -43.78 -10.16
C ILE A 11 -13.08 -44.47 -11.07
N TYR A 12 -12.77 -45.74 -10.85
CA TYR A 12 -11.85 -46.50 -11.68
C TYR A 12 -12.45 -46.84 -13.08
N ALA A 13 -13.75 -47.10 -13.17
CA ALA A 13 -14.46 -47.34 -14.46
C ALA A 13 -14.60 -46.04 -15.26
N THR A 14 -14.76 -44.88 -14.63
CA THR A 14 -14.72 -43.60 -15.34
C THR A 14 -13.31 -43.22 -15.78
N MET A 15 -12.27 -43.55 -14.99
CA MET A 15 -10.88 -43.34 -15.39
C MET A 15 -10.44 -44.26 -16.55
N THR A 16 -10.97 -45.50 -16.63
CA THR A 16 -10.64 -46.41 -17.74
C THR A 16 -11.48 -46.18 -19.01
N ALA A 17 -12.65 -45.55 -18.92
CA ALA A 17 -13.43 -45.14 -20.10
C ALA A 17 -12.84 -43.92 -20.84
N PHE A 18 -12.00 -43.13 -20.20
CA PHE A 18 -11.27 -42.01 -20.81
C PHE A 18 -9.85 -42.38 -21.31
N SER A 19 -9.38 -43.60 -21.12
CA SER A 19 -8.05 -44.02 -21.57
C SER A 19 -8.00 -44.60 -23.00
N GLN A 20 -9.06 -44.51 -23.77
CA GLN A 20 -9.07 -44.85 -25.18
C GLN A 20 -9.34 -43.60 -26.00
N GLU A 21 -8.30 -43.01 -26.46
CA GLU A 21 -7.93 -42.12 -27.51
C GLU A 21 -7.07 -40.98 -27.04
N GLY A 22 -5.77 -41.22 -26.94
CA GLY A 22 -4.74 -40.19 -26.68
C GLY A 22 -4.62 -39.24 -27.87
N LYS A 23 -5.53 -38.32 -28.04
CA LYS A 23 -5.28 -37.05 -28.68
C LYS A 23 -4.99 -36.06 -27.56
N GLY A 24 -3.69 -35.77 -27.33
CA GLY A 24 -3.31 -34.66 -26.45
C GLY A 24 -4.12 -33.43 -26.86
N LEU A 25 -4.76 -32.79 -25.90
CA LEU A 25 -5.46 -31.53 -26.11
C LEU A 25 -4.46 -30.54 -26.73
N ASN A 26 -4.81 -29.95 -27.86
CA ASN A 26 -4.00 -28.91 -28.46
C ASN A 26 -3.91 -27.72 -27.49
N LEU A 27 -2.71 -27.23 -27.18
CA LEU A 27 -2.50 -26.07 -26.27
C LEU A 27 -3.39 -24.89 -26.65
N ALA A 28 -3.64 -24.66 -27.94
CA ALA A 28 -4.56 -23.63 -28.41
C ALA A 28 -6.04 -23.86 -28.04
N GLU A 29 -6.45 -25.08 -27.70
CA GLU A 29 -7.80 -25.36 -27.17
C GLU A 29 -7.89 -25.11 -25.67
N ILE A 30 -6.80 -25.31 -24.93
CA ILE A 30 -6.72 -24.99 -23.51
C ILE A 30 -6.83 -23.48 -23.30
N ASP A 31 -6.17 -22.66 -24.11
CA ASP A 31 -6.23 -21.20 -24.03
C ASP A 31 -7.66 -20.64 -24.19
N LYS A 32 -8.54 -21.34 -24.92
CA LYS A 32 -9.96 -20.96 -25.08
C LYS A 32 -10.85 -21.38 -23.91
N GLN A 33 -10.35 -22.19 -22.98
CA GLN A 33 -11.13 -22.70 -21.88
C GLN A 33 -11.54 -21.58 -20.93
N VAL A 34 -12.85 -21.50 -20.63
CA VAL A 34 -13.40 -20.50 -19.70
C VAL A 34 -13.13 -20.90 -18.28
N ILE A 35 -12.64 -19.97 -17.47
CA ILE A 35 -12.42 -20.15 -16.04
C ILE A 35 -13.76 -19.94 -15.32
N PRO A 36 -14.23 -20.91 -14.50
CA PRO A 36 -15.51 -20.82 -13.81
C PRO A 36 -15.67 -19.57 -12.93
N GLU A 37 -16.88 -19.01 -12.95
CA GLU A 37 -17.21 -17.89 -12.07
C GLU A 37 -17.38 -18.31 -10.61
N ASP A 38 -17.15 -17.38 -9.69
CA ASP A 38 -17.34 -17.56 -8.26
C ASP A 38 -18.83 -17.50 -7.89
N THR A 39 -19.39 -18.62 -7.45
CA THR A 39 -20.80 -18.72 -7.04
C THR A 39 -21.08 -18.14 -5.66
N ALA A 40 -20.07 -17.73 -4.89
CA ALA A 40 -20.27 -17.05 -3.61
C ALA A 40 -20.93 -15.67 -3.77
N VAL A 41 -20.78 -15.04 -4.95
CA VAL A 41 -21.36 -13.73 -5.24
C VAL A 41 -22.76 -13.88 -5.82
N ARG A 42 -23.75 -13.40 -5.10
CA ARG A 42 -25.15 -13.27 -5.57
C ARG A 42 -25.28 -12.04 -6.46
N LYS A 43 -25.19 -12.21 -7.77
CA LYS A 43 -25.36 -11.14 -8.77
C LYS A 43 -26.75 -11.17 -9.37
N GLY A 44 -27.34 -9.99 -9.59
CA GLY A 44 -28.59 -9.86 -10.31
C GLY A 44 -28.86 -8.45 -10.79
N VAL A 45 -29.91 -8.31 -11.62
CA VAL A 45 -30.37 -7.02 -12.13
C VAL A 45 -31.86 -6.88 -11.80
N LEU A 46 -32.23 -5.77 -11.16
CA LEU A 46 -33.61 -5.45 -10.83
C LEU A 46 -34.38 -5.04 -12.09
N SER A 47 -35.74 -5.08 -12.03
CA SER A 47 -36.59 -4.70 -13.15
C SER A 47 -36.36 -3.27 -13.63
N ASN A 48 -35.89 -2.37 -12.77
CA ASN A 48 -35.54 -1.00 -13.11
C ASN A 48 -34.12 -0.85 -13.72
N GLY A 49 -33.37 -1.93 -13.84
CA GLY A 49 -32.05 -1.96 -14.44
C GLY A 49 -30.87 -1.82 -13.45
N LEU A 50 -31.14 -1.62 -12.16
CA LEU A 50 -30.08 -1.56 -11.13
C LEU A 50 -29.43 -2.94 -10.96
N THR A 51 -28.10 -2.99 -11.02
CA THR A 51 -27.34 -4.20 -10.75
C THR A 51 -27.06 -4.33 -9.24
N TYR A 52 -27.05 -5.55 -8.72
CA TYR A 52 -26.61 -5.79 -7.35
C TYR A 52 -25.61 -6.93 -7.28
N TYR A 53 -24.69 -6.84 -6.31
CA TYR A 53 -23.74 -7.86 -5.92
C TYR A 53 -23.80 -8.03 -4.41
N VAL A 54 -24.08 -9.24 -3.94
CA VAL A 54 -24.12 -9.57 -2.51
C VAL A 54 -23.25 -10.81 -2.28
N CYS A 55 -22.30 -10.70 -1.36
CA CYS A 55 -21.39 -11.79 -1.05
C CYS A 55 -21.22 -11.95 0.46
N GLN A 56 -21.38 -13.17 0.97
CA GLN A 56 -21.03 -13.50 2.33
C GLN A 56 -19.52 -13.73 2.41
N ASN A 57 -18.85 -12.99 3.30
CA ASN A 57 -17.43 -13.21 3.60
C ASN A 57 -17.11 -12.77 5.04
N ASP A 58 -16.44 -13.62 5.80
CA ASP A 58 -16.07 -13.39 7.21
C ASP A 58 -14.62 -12.87 7.37
N LYS A 59 -14.03 -12.33 6.31
CA LYS A 59 -12.66 -11.77 6.31
C LYS A 59 -12.67 -10.29 5.92
N PRO A 60 -12.66 -9.40 6.92
CA PRO A 60 -12.67 -9.63 8.39
C PRO A 60 -14.05 -10.02 8.94
N ALA A 61 -14.04 -10.84 10.01
CA ALA A 61 -15.27 -11.26 10.68
C ALA A 61 -16.03 -10.08 11.30
N LYS A 62 -17.36 -10.19 11.39
CA LYS A 62 -18.27 -9.19 11.97
C LYS A 62 -18.22 -7.82 11.29
N GLN A 63 -17.80 -7.75 10.04
CA GLN A 63 -17.75 -6.51 9.27
C GLN A 63 -18.46 -6.68 7.93
N ALA A 64 -19.02 -5.58 7.45
CA ALA A 64 -19.60 -5.46 6.11
C ALA A 64 -19.09 -4.21 5.39
N PHE A 65 -19.12 -4.28 4.07
CA PHE A 65 -18.65 -3.27 3.13
C PHE A 65 -19.79 -2.96 2.17
N PHE A 66 -20.19 -1.68 2.08
CA PHE A 66 -21.29 -1.21 1.26
C PHE A 66 -20.77 -0.24 0.22
N TYR A 67 -21.10 -0.47 -1.04
CA TYR A 67 -20.69 0.39 -2.13
C TYR A 67 -21.84 0.71 -3.06
N LEU A 68 -21.90 1.96 -3.52
CA LEU A 68 -22.66 2.37 -4.67
C LEU A 68 -21.69 2.70 -5.81
N LEU A 69 -21.86 2.05 -6.94
CA LEU A 69 -21.08 2.26 -8.16
C LEU A 69 -21.97 2.95 -9.18
N VAL A 70 -21.46 3.99 -9.85
CA VAL A 70 -22.23 4.77 -10.81
C VAL A 70 -21.41 4.98 -12.09
N LYS A 71 -21.98 4.70 -13.27
CA LYS A 71 -21.39 4.97 -14.59
C LYS A 71 -21.66 6.42 -14.99
N ALA A 72 -21.04 7.37 -14.28
CA ALA A 72 -21.25 8.80 -14.45
C ALA A 72 -19.99 9.63 -14.14
N GLY A 73 -18.82 9.16 -14.61
CA GLY A 73 -17.56 9.89 -14.48
C GLY A 73 -17.46 11.09 -15.44
N SER A 74 -16.27 11.69 -15.51
CA SER A 74 -16.07 12.94 -16.27
C SER A 74 -16.25 12.83 -17.79
N VAL A 75 -16.18 11.64 -18.38
CA VAL A 75 -16.37 11.46 -19.84
C VAL A 75 -17.81 11.74 -20.31
N VAL A 76 -18.79 11.66 -19.42
CA VAL A 76 -20.19 11.95 -19.78
C VAL A 76 -20.56 13.42 -19.63
N GLU A 77 -19.65 14.27 -19.16
CA GLU A 77 -19.83 15.70 -19.02
C GLU A 77 -19.91 16.40 -20.39
N GLN A 78 -20.68 17.46 -20.47
CA GLN A 78 -20.67 18.40 -21.58
C GLN A 78 -19.52 19.42 -21.41
N ASP A 79 -19.27 20.27 -22.42
CA ASP A 79 -18.16 21.23 -22.35
C ASP A 79 -18.33 22.26 -21.21
N ASN A 80 -19.55 22.61 -20.86
CA ASN A 80 -19.89 23.49 -19.74
C ASN A 80 -20.08 22.74 -18.40
N GLU A 81 -19.85 21.42 -18.35
CA GLU A 81 -20.02 20.58 -17.17
C GLU A 81 -18.67 20.02 -16.66
N ARG A 82 -17.52 20.46 -17.18
CA ARG A 82 -16.22 19.91 -16.81
C ARG A 82 -15.93 20.11 -15.32
N GLY A 83 -15.93 18.99 -14.56
CA GLY A 83 -15.77 18.91 -13.12
C GLY A 83 -17.08 18.72 -12.33
N ILE A 84 -18.23 18.72 -13.00
CA ILE A 84 -19.54 18.56 -12.33
C ILE A 84 -19.75 17.12 -11.83
N ALA A 85 -19.20 16.11 -12.50
CA ALA A 85 -19.23 14.74 -11.99
C ALA A 85 -18.58 14.62 -10.61
N HIS A 86 -17.42 15.25 -10.44
CA HIS A 86 -16.70 15.31 -9.16
C HIS A 86 -17.42 16.21 -8.15
N PHE A 87 -17.96 17.31 -8.60
CA PHE A 87 -18.73 18.20 -7.73
C PHE A 87 -19.98 17.52 -7.17
N VAL A 88 -20.69 16.73 -7.96
CA VAL A 88 -21.82 15.90 -7.49
C VAL A 88 -21.37 14.89 -6.44
N GLU A 89 -20.18 14.30 -6.58
CA GLU A 89 -19.61 13.43 -5.56
C GLU A 89 -19.50 14.15 -4.20
N HIS A 90 -18.99 15.39 -4.17
CA HIS A 90 -18.91 16.21 -2.96
C HIS A 90 -20.30 16.50 -2.35
N MET A 91 -21.27 16.79 -3.18
CA MET A 91 -22.64 17.11 -2.73
C MET A 91 -23.31 15.94 -1.99
N GLN A 92 -22.91 14.68 -2.28
CA GLN A 92 -23.46 13.51 -1.58
C GLN A 92 -23.09 13.46 -0.08
N PHE A 93 -22.08 14.21 0.36
CA PHE A 93 -21.71 14.31 1.77
C PHE A 93 -22.36 15.48 2.51
N LYS A 94 -23.04 16.37 1.81
CA LYS A 94 -23.79 17.49 2.42
C LYS A 94 -25.08 16.99 3.06
N GLY A 95 -26.06 16.63 2.32
CA GLY A 95 -27.32 16.12 2.83
C GLY A 95 -28.08 15.25 1.84
N THR A 96 -28.87 14.33 2.38
CA THR A 96 -29.78 13.48 1.62
C THR A 96 -31.15 13.45 2.27
N LYS A 97 -32.16 12.92 1.57
CA LYS A 97 -33.55 12.88 2.03
C LYS A 97 -33.71 12.34 3.46
N HIS A 98 -33.05 11.24 3.81
CA HIS A 98 -33.18 10.62 5.14
C HIS A 98 -32.03 11.03 6.07
N PHE A 99 -30.99 11.69 5.57
CA PHE A 99 -29.86 12.20 6.34
C PHE A 99 -29.67 13.70 6.07
N PRO A 100 -30.64 14.55 6.47
CA PRO A 100 -30.56 15.98 6.22
C PRO A 100 -29.47 16.63 7.10
N GLY A 101 -28.86 17.67 6.57
CA GLY A 101 -27.92 18.53 7.29
C GLY A 101 -26.44 18.16 7.17
N SER A 102 -26.06 16.93 7.24
CA SER A 102 -24.70 16.45 6.88
C SER A 102 -24.56 14.94 7.07
N VAL A 103 -24.20 14.27 6.00
CA VAL A 103 -23.86 12.84 6.03
C VAL A 103 -22.58 12.59 6.86
N ILE A 104 -21.65 13.55 6.88
CA ILE A 104 -20.43 13.48 7.72
C ILE A 104 -20.79 13.40 9.20
N ASN A 105 -21.83 14.12 9.65
CA ASN A 105 -22.30 14.03 11.04
C ASN A 105 -22.92 12.68 11.37
N PHE A 106 -23.61 12.04 10.44
CA PHE A 106 -24.09 10.66 10.60
C PHE A 106 -22.91 9.70 10.78
N PHE A 107 -21.86 9.82 9.97
CA PHE A 107 -20.67 9.00 10.11
C PHE A 107 -20.03 9.18 11.48
N ARG A 108 -19.76 10.41 11.87
CA ARG A 108 -19.14 10.74 13.14
C ARG A 108 -19.92 10.13 14.33
N ARG A 109 -21.26 10.32 14.41
CA ARG A 109 -22.11 9.78 15.48
C ARG A 109 -22.08 8.26 15.59
N ASN A 110 -21.77 7.58 14.50
CA ASN A 110 -21.67 6.12 14.44
C ASN A 110 -20.25 5.59 14.53
N GLY A 111 -19.26 6.42 14.84
CA GLY A 111 -17.86 6.03 14.93
C GLY A 111 -17.22 5.67 13.58
N LEU A 112 -17.78 6.18 12.49
CA LEU A 112 -17.23 6.02 11.14
C LEU A 112 -16.39 7.26 10.79
N GLN A 113 -15.16 7.02 10.35
CA GLN A 113 -14.19 8.05 10.08
C GLN A 113 -14.25 8.46 8.62
N PHE A 114 -14.61 9.74 8.35
CA PHE A 114 -14.57 10.28 6.99
C PHE A 114 -13.14 10.29 6.43
N GLY A 115 -13.00 9.88 5.17
CA GLY A 115 -11.73 9.72 4.48
C GLY A 115 -11.03 8.36 4.71
N HIS A 116 -11.43 7.60 5.74
CA HIS A 116 -10.91 6.26 6.04
C HIS A 116 -11.98 5.17 5.91
N ASP A 117 -13.03 5.22 6.75
CA ASP A 117 -14.12 4.22 6.69
C ASP A 117 -15.14 4.57 5.60
N THR A 118 -15.29 5.84 5.30
CA THR A 118 -16.21 6.37 4.30
C THR A 118 -15.47 7.30 3.37
N ASN A 119 -15.66 7.10 2.07
CA ASN A 119 -15.02 7.91 1.04
C ASN A 119 -15.82 7.81 -0.26
N ALA A 120 -15.45 8.63 -1.24
CA ALA A 120 -15.88 8.49 -2.61
C ALA A 120 -14.75 8.78 -3.58
N PHE A 121 -14.96 8.44 -4.83
CA PHE A 121 -13.96 8.61 -5.87
C PHE A 121 -14.64 8.81 -7.21
N THR A 122 -14.24 9.83 -7.95
CA THR A 122 -14.65 10.11 -9.32
C THR A 122 -13.50 9.86 -10.29
N GLY A 123 -13.73 8.96 -11.25
CA GLY A 123 -12.82 8.68 -12.37
C GLY A 123 -13.37 9.23 -13.70
N PHE A 124 -12.78 8.78 -14.79
CA PHE A 124 -13.24 9.17 -16.12
C PHE A 124 -14.61 8.60 -16.45
N SER A 125 -14.86 7.33 -16.21
CA SER A 125 -16.13 6.65 -16.48
C SER A 125 -16.90 6.21 -15.23
N THR A 126 -16.30 6.40 -14.05
CA THR A 126 -16.76 5.77 -12.82
C THR A 126 -16.93 6.78 -11.68
N VAL A 127 -17.98 6.61 -10.89
CA VAL A 127 -18.07 7.19 -9.54
C VAL A 127 -18.33 6.06 -8.55
N ARG A 128 -17.66 6.09 -7.41
CA ARG A 128 -17.76 5.07 -6.37
C ARG A 128 -17.92 5.71 -5.00
N TYR A 129 -18.96 5.32 -4.28
CA TYR A 129 -19.17 5.66 -2.85
C TYR A 129 -18.94 4.43 -2.01
N GLN A 130 -18.29 4.57 -0.87
CA GLN A 130 -17.88 3.44 -0.04
C GLN A 130 -18.12 3.66 1.45
N LEU A 131 -18.60 2.61 2.10
CA LEU A 131 -18.74 2.49 3.54
C LEU A 131 -18.06 1.20 3.96
N ASN A 132 -16.92 1.31 4.63
CA ASN A 132 -16.06 0.19 4.96
C ASN A 132 -16.19 -0.21 6.42
N ALA A 133 -15.97 -1.50 6.69
CA ALA A 133 -15.84 -2.05 8.03
C ALA A 133 -17.04 -1.72 8.96
N ILE A 134 -18.26 -1.80 8.42
CA ILE A 134 -19.50 -1.59 9.17
C ILE A 134 -19.75 -2.80 10.08
N PRO A 135 -19.94 -2.63 11.40
CA PRO A 135 -20.21 -3.74 12.33
C PRO A 135 -21.52 -4.48 12.00
N THR A 136 -21.45 -5.81 11.78
CA THR A 136 -22.63 -6.62 11.39
C THR A 136 -23.54 -7.01 12.56
N ASP A 137 -23.06 -6.84 13.78
CA ASP A 137 -23.86 -6.99 15.00
C ASP A 137 -24.78 -5.77 15.25
N ASN A 138 -24.48 -4.61 14.68
CA ASN A 138 -25.32 -3.43 14.67
C ASN A 138 -26.26 -3.42 13.46
N LYS A 139 -27.36 -4.17 13.52
CA LYS A 139 -28.34 -4.29 12.42
C LYS A 139 -28.95 -2.96 12.01
N LEU A 140 -29.18 -2.05 12.97
CA LEU A 140 -29.72 -0.73 12.67
C LEU A 140 -28.75 0.12 11.84
N LEU A 141 -27.45 0.07 12.16
CA LEU A 141 -26.43 0.76 11.39
C LEU A 141 -26.29 0.14 9.99
N MET A 142 -26.32 -1.19 9.87
CA MET A 142 -26.34 -1.89 8.58
C MET A 142 -27.48 -1.42 7.69
N ASP A 143 -28.70 -1.35 8.25
CA ASP A 143 -29.90 -0.88 7.52
C ASP A 143 -29.79 0.60 7.16
N SER A 144 -29.23 1.43 8.06
CA SER A 144 -28.97 2.85 7.79
C SER A 144 -27.92 3.05 6.68
N CYS A 145 -26.87 2.23 6.64
CA CYS A 145 -25.89 2.25 5.56
C CYS A 145 -26.52 1.90 4.21
N LEU A 146 -27.36 0.88 4.16
CA LEU A 146 -28.09 0.52 2.94
C LEU A 146 -29.05 1.63 2.50
N LEU A 147 -29.75 2.28 3.45
CA LEU A 147 -30.61 3.44 3.18
C LEU A 147 -29.81 4.63 2.67
N LEU A 148 -28.60 4.87 3.19
CA LEU A 148 -27.73 5.93 2.70
C LEU A 148 -27.29 5.67 1.24
N LEU A 149 -26.95 4.41 0.89
CA LEU A 149 -26.69 4.06 -0.51
C LEU A 149 -27.92 4.35 -1.40
N ARG A 150 -29.12 4.09 -0.88
CA ARG A 150 -30.37 4.39 -1.60
C ARG A 150 -30.53 5.90 -1.83
N ASP A 151 -30.23 6.70 -0.81
CA ASP A 151 -30.28 8.16 -0.92
C ASP A 151 -29.24 8.71 -1.89
N TRP A 152 -28.01 8.24 -1.80
CA TRP A 152 -26.95 8.61 -2.76
C TRP A 152 -27.34 8.24 -4.20
N ALA A 153 -28.03 7.13 -4.36
CA ALA A 153 -28.44 6.65 -5.68
C ALA A 153 -29.48 7.56 -6.36
N GLY A 154 -30.31 8.31 -5.61
CA GLY A 154 -31.38 9.09 -6.26
C GLY A 154 -32.08 10.12 -5.39
N ASP A 155 -31.70 10.33 -4.16
CA ASP A 155 -32.40 11.23 -3.22
C ASP A 155 -31.44 12.25 -2.55
N ALA A 156 -30.33 12.66 -3.24
CA ALA A 156 -29.43 13.70 -2.77
C ALA A 156 -30.16 15.07 -2.70
N ILE A 157 -29.87 15.80 -1.63
CA ILE A 157 -30.29 17.20 -1.50
C ILE A 157 -29.14 18.04 -2.09
N ILE A 158 -29.43 18.77 -3.17
CA ILE A 158 -28.47 19.68 -3.80
C ILE A 158 -29.08 21.07 -3.69
N ASP A 159 -28.78 21.79 -2.64
CA ASP A 159 -29.28 23.15 -2.46
C ASP A 159 -28.25 24.23 -2.79
N VAL A 160 -28.71 25.47 -2.97
CA VAL A 160 -27.87 26.60 -3.39
C VAL A 160 -26.75 26.86 -2.40
N LYS A 161 -27.06 26.87 -1.11
CA LYS A 161 -26.09 27.17 -0.03
C LYS A 161 -24.97 26.15 0.03
N ASP A 162 -25.30 24.87 -0.12
CA ASP A 162 -24.31 23.79 -0.08
C ASP A 162 -23.41 23.83 -1.32
N VAL A 163 -23.97 24.13 -2.51
CA VAL A 163 -23.17 24.32 -3.74
C VAL A 163 -22.21 25.50 -3.59
N GLU A 164 -22.70 26.65 -3.14
CA GLU A 164 -21.85 27.85 -2.93
C GLU A 164 -20.72 27.61 -1.94
N SER A 165 -20.98 26.87 -0.85
CA SER A 165 -19.96 26.54 0.15
C SER A 165 -18.93 25.53 -0.36
N GLU A 166 -19.27 24.67 -1.33
CA GLU A 166 -18.39 23.61 -1.80
C GLU A 166 -17.46 24.04 -2.94
N HIS A 167 -17.73 25.15 -3.65
CA HIS A 167 -16.86 25.67 -4.69
C HIS A 167 -15.40 25.79 -4.24
N ASN A 168 -15.17 26.46 -3.10
CA ASN A 168 -13.82 26.66 -2.57
C ASN A 168 -13.16 25.34 -2.12
N VAL A 169 -13.93 24.39 -1.57
CA VAL A 169 -13.39 23.10 -1.13
C VAL A 169 -12.81 22.32 -2.31
N VAL A 170 -13.53 22.27 -3.44
CA VAL A 170 -13.05 21.61 -4.66
C VAL A 170 -11.83 22.34 -5.24
N VAL A 171 -11.80 23.67 -5.17
CA VAL A 171 -10.64 24.48 -5.60
C VAL A 171 -9.41 24.19 -4.74
N GLU A 172 -9.56 24.09 -3.42
CA GLU A 172 -8.45 23.73 -2.53
C GLU A 172 -7.98 22.29 -2.74
N GLU A 173 -8.90 21.35 -3.03
CA GLU A 173 -8.52 20.02 -3.45
C GLU A 173 -7.69 20.01 -4.73
N TRP A 174 -8.15 20.75 -5.75
CA TRP A 174 -7.40 20.92 -6.99
C TRP A 174 -6.00 21.50 -6.73
N ARG A 175 -5.89 22.51 -5.82
CA ARG A 175 -4.62 23.11 -5.40
C ARG A 175 -3.66 22.07 -4.83
N VAL A 176 -4.16 21.21 -3.93
CA VAL A 176 -3.37 20.17 -3.29
C VAL A 176 -2.94 19.08 -4.29
N ARG A 177 -3.84 18.66 -5.18
CA ARG A 177 -3.57 17.58 -6.15
C ARG A 177 -2.73 18.00 -7.34
N ASN A 178 -2.82 19.28 -7.78
CA ASN A 178 -2.10 19.80 -8.94
C ASN A 178 -0.71 20.36 -8.60
N THR A 179 -0.05 19.84 -7.60
CA THR A 179 1.33 20.21 -7.28
C THR A 179 2.34 19.79 -8.35
N VAL A 180 1.95 18.90 -9.29
CA VAL A 180 2.83 18.34 -10.32
C VAL A 180 2.26 18.65 -11.71
N SER A 181 2.65 19.79 -12.29
CA SER A 181 2.26 20.19 -13.66
C SER A 181 2.69 19.18 -14.73
N PHE A 182 3.77 18.43 -14.49
CA PHE A 182 4.23 17.35 -15.37
C PHE A 182 3.18 16.24 -15.53
N ALA A 183 2.52 15.81 -14.44
CA ALA A 183 1.53 14.73 -14.51
C ALA A 183 0.35 15.13 -15.43
N GLN A 184 -0.08 16.39 -15.40
CA GLN A 184 -1.13 16.90 -16.25
C GLN A 184 -0.72 16.91 -17.73
N GLN A 185 0.50 17.38 -18.03
CA GLN A 185 1.01 17.42 -19.40
C GLN A 185 1.21 15.99 -19.92
N LEU A 186 1.76 15.09 -19.10
CA LEU A 186 1.91 13.68 -19.42
C LEU A 186 0.56 13.02 -19.75
N LEU A 187 -0.49 13.28 -18.95
CA LEU A 187 -1.83 12.77 -19.24
C LEU A 187 -2.37 13.31 -20.56
N ASN A 188 -2.17 14.60 -20.85
CA ASN A 188 -2.58 15.18 -22.12
C ASN A 188 -1.88 14.51 -23.30
N ASP A 189 -0.59 14.22 -23.20
CA ASP A 189 0.18 13.56 -24.26
C ASP A 189 -0.20 12.07 -24.41
N VAL A 190 -0.44 11.36 -23.28
CA VAL A 190 -0.92 9.97 -23.29
C VAL A 190 -2.32 9.85 -23.89
N PHE A 191 -3.19 10.80 -23.57
CA PHE A 191 -4.56 10.82 -24.11
C PHE A 191 -4.65 11.45 -25.51
N GLY A 192 -3.61 12.15 -25.95
CA GLY A 192 -3.60 12.84 -27.24
C GLY A 192 -4.78 13.82 -27.37
N ASN A 193 -5.38 13.87 -28.56
CA ASN A 193 -6.55 14.72 -28.83
C ASN A 193 -7.90 14.08 -28.44
N SER A 194 -7.87 13.05 -27.59
CA SER A 194 -9.10 12.37 -27.15
C SER A 194 -9.93 13.23 -26.18
N ILE A 195 -11.14 12.76 -25.88
CA ILE A 195 -12.00 13.40 -24.89
C ILE A 195 -11.36 13.41 -23.49
N TYR A 196 -10.50 12.42 -23.18
CA TYR A 196 -9.87 12.27 -21.85
C TYR A 196 -8.93 13.44 -21.51
N SER A 197 -8.22 14.01 -22.49
CA SER A 197 -7.37 15.18 -22.25
C SER A 197 -8.18 16.43 -21.89
N LYS A 198 -9.47 16.46 -22.24
CA LYS A 198 -10.39 17.58 -21.99
C LYS A 198 -11.32 17.35 -20.80
N ARG A 199 -11.41 16.12 -20.28
CA ARG A 199 -12.38 15.68 -19.26
C ARG A 199 -11.68 15.10 -18.04
N LEU A 200 -10.65 15.78 -17.53
CA LEU A 200 -10.03 15.36 -16.30
C LEU A 200 -11.04 15.36 -15.15
N PRO A 201 -11.09 14.32 -14.31
CA PRO A 201 -12.09 14.21 -13.26
C PRO A 201 -12.17 15.41 -12.30
N ILE A 202 -11.01 16.03 -11.99
CA ILE A 202 -10.97 17.24 -11.14
C ILE A 202 -11.65 18.45 -11.79
N GLY A 203 -11.76 18.46 -13.12
CA GLY A 203 -12.49 19.46 -13.91
C GLY A 203 -11.76 20.75 -14.23
N ASP A 204 -12.54 21.68 -14.74
CA ASP A 204 -12.11 23.04 -15.08
C ASP A 204 -12.51 23.99 -13.94
N MET A 205 -11.52 24.65 -13.34
CA MET A 205 -11.76 25.47 -12.16
C MET A 205 -12.58 26.75 -12.43
N ASP A 206 -12.63 27.22 -13.66
CA ASP A 206 -13.51 28.36 -14.00
C ASP A 206 -14.98 27.92 -14.03
N ILE A 207 -15.26 26.69 -14.46
CA ILE A 207 -16.60 26.09 -14.40
C ILE A 207 -16.94 25.74 -12.94
N VAL A 208 -16.06 25.05 -12.23
CA VAL A 208 -16.28 24.62 -10.85
C VAL A 208 -16.56 25.79 -9.92
N LYS A 209 -15.83 26.91 -10.03
CA LYS A 209 -16.02 28.13 -9.20
C LYS A 209 -17.36 28.82 -9.42
N ASN A 210 -17.95 28.64 -10.61
CA ASN A 210 -19.10 29.43 -11.05
C ASN A 210 -20.33 28.56 -11.39
N CYS A 211 -20.26 27.26 -11.16
CA CYS A 211 -21.37 26.34 -11.48
C CYS A 211 -22.62 26.68 -10.64
N SER A 212 -23.78 26.70 -11.32
CA SER A 212 -25.06 26.90 -10.62
C SER A 212 -25.53 25.59 -9.97
N GLN A 213 -26.34 25.72 -8.91
CA GLN A 213 -27.03 24.58 -8.31
C GLN A 213 -27.86 23.80 -9.35
N GLN A 214 -28.49 24.49 -10.30
CA GLN A 214 -29.26 23.86 -11.35
C GLN A 214 -28.41 22.97 -12.26
N LEU A 215 -27.21 23.41 -12.64
CA LEU A 215 -26.29 22.63 -13.46
C LEU A 215 -25.89 21.33 -12.76
N VAL A 216 -25.57 21.41 -11.45
CA VAL A 216 -25.21 20.25 -10.62
C VAL A 216 -26.40 19.28 -10.48
N ARG A 217 -27.62 19.84 -10.26
CA ARG A 217 -28.87 19.06 -10.18
C ARG A 217 -29.17 18.35 -11.50
N ASP A 218 -29.07 19.04 -12.62
CA ASP A 218 -29.37 18.49 -13.96
C ASP A 218 -28.42 17.33 -14.31
N PHE A 219 -27.14 17.46 -13.95
CA PHE A 219 -26.17 16.38 -14.12
C PHE A 219 -26.54 15.15 -13.27
N TYR A 220 -26.83 15.37 -11.96
CA TYR A 220 -27.25 14.31 -11.06
C TYR A 220 -28.49 13.61 -11.57
N ASP A 221 -29.56 14.33 -11.86
CA ASP A 221 -30.84 13.78 -12.31
C ASP A 221 -30.72 13.05 -13.65
N ARG A 222 -29.77 13.44 -14.51
CA ARG A 222 -29.49 12.79 -15.80
C ARG A 222 -28.80 11.44 -15.63
N TRP A 223 -27.77 11.37 -14.79
CA TRP A 223 -26.87 10.23 -14.79
C TRP A 223 -27.06 9.26 -13.63
N TYR A 224 -27.61 9.70 -12.48
CA TYR A 224 -27.85 8.84 -11.32
C TYR A 224 -29.13 8.02 -11.47
N GLN A 225 -29.18 7.26 -12.54
CA GLN A 225 -30.31 6.43 -12.92
C GLN A 225 -30.05 4.95 -12.56
N PRO A 226 -31.08 4.15 -12.15
CA PRO A 226 -30.88 2.78 -11.72
C PRO A 226 -30.05 1.92 -12.67
N GLN A 227 -30.27 2.04 -13.99
CA GLN A 227 -29.56 1.25 -15.00
C GLN A 227 -28.07 1.61 -15.15
N ASN A 228 -27.64 2.75 -14.61
CA ASN A 228 -26.25 3.18 -14.57
C ASN A 228 -25.58 2.83 -13.24
N GLN A 229 -26.28 2.14 -12.33
CA GLN A 229 -25.85 1.94 -10.95
C GLN A 229 -25.74 0.47 -10.57
N ALA A 230 -24.80 0.20 -9.64
CA ALA A 230 -24.74 -1.07 -8.96
C ALA A 230 -24.59 -0.88 -7.44
N VAL A 231 -25.25 -1.72 -6.67
CA VAL A 231 -25.09 -1.85 -5.23
C VAL A 231 -24.27 -3.08 -4.94
N VAL A 232 -23.16 -2.90 -4.18
CA VAL A 232 -22.29 -3.99 -3.75
C VAL A 232 -22.33 -4.07 -2.23
N VAL A 233 -22.64 -5.25 -1.68
CA VAL A 233 -22.59 -5.52 -0.24
C VAL A 233 -21.83 -6.81 -0.01
N VAL A 234 -20.70 -6.71 0.69
CA VAL A 234 -19.83 -7.85 0.99
C VAL A 234 -19.58 -7.88 2.50
N GLY A 235 -19.69 -9.05 3.15
CA GLY A 235 -19.34 -9.13 4.58
C GLY A 235 -19.95 -10.33 5.30
N ASP A 236 -19.81 -10.31 6.62
CA ASP A 236 -20.22 -11.39 7.52
C ASP A 236 -21.70 -11.27 7.88
N PHE A 237 -22.58 -11.68 6.98
CA PHE A 237 -24.03 -11.65 7.11
C PHE A 237 -24.67 -12.72 6.22
N ASP A 238 -25.98 -12.97 6.43
CA ASP A 238 -26.78 -13.85 5.56
C ASP A 238 -26.99 -13.19 4.18
N PRO A 239 -26.46 -13.76 3.09
CA PRO A 239 -26.51 -13.12 1.77
C PRO A 239 -27.92 -13.12 1.17
N ASP A 240 -28.77 -14.10 1.45
CA ASP A 240 -30.11 -14.19 0.88
C ASP A 240 -31.05 -13.16 1.54
N GLN A 241 -30.94 -12.94 2.86
CA GLN A 241 -31.62 -11.85 3.54
C GLN A 241 -31.16 -10.47 3.04
N MET A 242 -29.87 -10.29 2.76
CA MET A 242 -29.35 -9.03 2.24
C MET A 242 -29.84 -8.77 0.82
N VAL A 243 -29.91 -9.79 -0.04
CA VAL A 243 -30.52 -9.68 -1.39
C VAL A 243 -31.95 -9.18 -1.31
N GLU A 244 -32.78 -9.75 -0.39
CA GLU A 244 -34.15 -9.29 -0.23
C GLU A 244 -34.26 -7.83 0.28
N LYS A 245 -33.36 -7.42 1.19
CA LYS A 245 -33.24 -6.02 1.62
C LYS A 245 -32.90 -5.08 0.46
N VAL A 246 -31.91 -5.46 -0.39
CA VAL A 246 -31.54 -4.68 -1.57
C VAL A 246 -32.72 -4.57 -2.54
N LYS A 247 -33.39 -5.68 -2.86
CA LYS A 247 -34.59 -5.67 -3.73
C LYS A 247 -35.66 -4.76 -3.21
N LYS A 248 -35.98 -4.85 -1.91
CA LYS A 248 -37.00 -4.01 -1.24
C LYS A 248 -36.61 -2.53 -1.24
N MET A 249 -35.33 -2.21 -0.99
CA MET A 249 -34.85 -0.85 -0.84
C MET A 249 -34.70 -0.10 -2.17
N PHE A 250 -34.34 -0.80 -3.24
CA PHE A 250 -34.03 -0.20 -4.54
C PHE A 250 -35.05 -0.51 -5.64
N GLY A 251 -35.97 -1.45 -5.42
CA GLY A 251 -36.90 -1.95 -6.45
C GLY A 251 -38.01 -0.95 -6.84
N ASP A 252 -38.33 0.02 -5.99
CA ASP A 252 -39.35 1.06 -6.20
C ASP A 252 -38.86 2.22 -7.09
N ARG A 253 -37.54 2.34 -7.30
CA ARG A 253 -36.98 3.39 -8.14
C ARG A 253 -37.35 3.18 -9.60
N LYS A 254 -37.78 4.26 -10.26
CA LYS A 254 -38.13 4.20 -11.67
C LYS A 254 -36.88 4.19 -12.55
N ARG A 255 -36.92 3.38 -13.59
CA ARG A 255 -35.90 3.39 -14.65
C ARG A 255 -35.95 4.74 -15.37
N GLY A 256 -34.79 5.40 -15.51
CA GLY A 256 -34.66 6.65 -16.26
C GLY A 256 -34.46 6.45 -17.75
N ALA A 257 -34.42 7.55 -18.49
CA ALA A 257 -34.19 7.56 -19.93
C ALA A 257 -32.68 7.46 -20.32
N SER A 258 -31.81 8.05 -19.48
CA SER A 258 -30.38 8.16 -19.79
C SER A 258 -29.61 6.87 -19.46
N VAL A 259 -28.91 6.34 -20.45
CA VAL A 259 -27.95 5.23 -20.28
C VAL A 259 -26.56 5.80 -20.51
N SER A 260 -25.63 5.54 -19.60
CA SER A 260 -24.25 5.98 -19.76
C SER A 260 -23.63 5.36 -21.02
N PRO A 261 -23.03 6.18 -21.91
CA PRO A 261 -22.36 5.66 -23.08
C PRO A 261 -21.13 4.82 -22.67
N LEU A 262 -20.73 3.91 -23.55
CA LEU A 262 -19.42 3.27 -23.41
C LEU A 262 -18.33 4.33 -23.57
N PRO A 263 -17.30 4.31 -22.74
CA PRO A 263 -16.18 5.22 -22.88
C PRO A 263 -15.52 5.06 -24.27
N PRO A 264 -15.26 6.16 -25.00
CA PRO A 264 -14.64 6.06 -26.32
C PRO A 264 -13.17 5.60 -26.21
N ALA A 265 -12.67 4.91 -27.22
CA ALA A 265 -11.27 4.53 -27.28
C ALA A 265 -10.35 5.76 -27.44
N ILE A 266 -9.14 5.69 -26.90
CA ILE A 266 -8.09 6.67 -27.15
C ILE A 266 -7.50 6.40 -28.54
N PRO A 267 -7.38 7.42 -29.40
CA PRO A 267 -6.78 7.25 -30.71
C PRO A 267 -5.35 6.72 -30.65
N ASP A 268 -4.99 5.87 -31.59
CA ASP A 268 -3.66 5.31 -31.69
C ASP A 268 -2.69 6.27 -32.40
N ASN A 269 -1.39 6.19 -32.07
CA ASN A 269 -0.30 6.82 -32.80
C ASN A 269 0.70 5.79 -33.31
N GLU A 270 1.01 5.91 -34.63
CA GLU A 270 1.86 4.94 -35.35
C GLU A 270 3.36 5.13 -35.08
N THR A 271 3.76 6.33 -34.68
CA THR A 271 5.16 6.69 -34.44
C THR A 271 5.34 7.22 -33.02
N PRO A 272 6.50 6.98 -32.39
CA PRO A 272 6.78 7.54 -31.08
C PRO A 272 6.69 9.08 -31.06
N ASN A 273 6.00 9.61 -30.06
CA ASN A 273 5.98 11.04 -29.76
C ASN A 273 7.02 11.36 -28.68
N THR A 274 7.55 12.58 -28.69
CA THR A 274 8.53 13.03 -27.69
C THR A 274 7.92 14.07 -26.77
N LEU A 275 7.97 13.82 -25.47
CA LEU A 275 7.60 14.74 -24.40
C LEU A 275 8.87 15.30 -23.74
N LEU A 276 9.02 16.62 -23.75
CA LEU A 276 10.12 17.33 -23.11
C LEU A 276 9.55 18.19 -21.98
N TYR A 277 9.98 17.92 -20.74
CA TYR A 277 9.49 18.64 -19.59
C TYR A 277 10.61 18.97 -18.60
N ALA A 278 10.54 20.15 -17.99
CA ALA A 278 11.45 20.60 -16.95
C ALA A 278 10.68 20.95 -15.67
N ASP A 279 11.15 20.44 -14.55
CA ASP A 279 10.58 20.75 -13.24
C ASP A 279 11.70 20.84 -12.19
N LYS A 280 11.99 22.05 -11.70
CA LYS A 280 13.02 22.29 -10.68
C LYS A 280 12.77 21.57 -9.34
N ARG A 281 11.56 21.06 -9.14
CA ARG A 281 11.21 20.25 -7.95
C ARG A 281 11.76 18.81 -8.05
N GLN A 282 12.07 18.35 -9.26
CA GLN A 282 12.68 17.04 -9.45
C GLN A 282 14.13 17.04 -8.97
N PRO A 283 14.56 16.00 -8.25
CA PRO A 283 15.92 15.94 -7.72
C PRO A 283 16.98 15.64 -8.80
N PHE A 284 16.58 15.02 -9.91
CA PHE A 284 17.47 14.59 -10.99
C PHE A 284 16.69 14.45 -12.32
N GLY A 285 17.42 14.25 -13.42
CA GLY A 285 16.82 13.95 -14.72
C GLY A 285 16.23 12.55 -14.80
N SER A 286 15.25 12.36 -15.67
CA SER A 286 14.61 11.04 -15.89
C SER A 286 14.27 10.87 -17.36
N ILE A 287 14.48 9.64 -17.85
CA ILE A 287 14.04 9.19 -19.17
C ILE A 287 12.97 8.13 -18.99
N ALA A 288 11.84 8.30 -19.68
CA ALA A 288 10.75 7.35 -19.66
C ALA A 288 10.36 6.92 -21.07
N LEU A 289 10.32 5.61 -21.32
CA LEU A 289 9.61 5.05 -22.46
C LEU A 289 8.24 4.60 -21.98
N MET A 290 7.19 5.19 -22.53
CA MET A 290 5.82 4.93 -22.13
C MET A 290 5.05 4.34 -23.32
N MET A 291 4.41 3.19 -23.13
CA MET A 291 3.65 2.49 -24.16
C MET A 291 2.23 2.21 -23.64
N ARG A 292 1.23 2.71 -24.36
CA ARG A 292 -0.16 2.31 -24.13
C ARG A 292 -0.43 1.01 -24.84
N VAL A 293 -0.78 -0.02 -24.09
CA VAL A 293 -1.04 -1.36 -24.58
C VAL A 293 -2.54 -1.66 -24.42
N THR A 294 -3.22 -1.74 -25.56
CA THR A 294 -4.63 -2.13 -25.61
C THR A 294 -4.75 -3.65 -25.53
N GLU A 295 -5.76 -4.14 -24.81
CA GLU A 295 -6.05 -5.56 -24.73
C GLU A 295 -6.61 -6.07 -26.07
N ASP A 296 -6.24 -7.30 -26.43
CA ASP A 296 -6.77 -7.94 -27.62
C ASP A 296 -8.23 -8.36 -27.38
N PRO A 297 -9.20 -7.75 -28.08
CA PRO A 297 -10.62 -8.06 -27.87
C PRO A 297 -11.00 -9.48 -28.32
N THR A 298 -10.13 -10.15 -29.09
CA THR A 298 -10.35 -11.54 -29.55
C THR A 298 -10.01 -12.57 -28.47
N ILE A 299 -9.29 -12.19 -27.42
CA ILE A 299 -8.92 -13.03 -26.29
C ILE A 299 -9.79 -12.69 -25.08
N PRO A 300 -10.84 -13.46 -24.77
CA PRO A 300 -11.70 -13.17 -23.62
C PRO A 300 -10.92 -13.26 -22.30
N LYS A 301 -11.06 -12.26 -21.45
CA LYS A 301 -10.33 -12.14 -20.16
C LYS A 301 -10.60 -13.28 -19.18
N ASN A 302 -11.75 -13.93 -19.31
CA ASN A 302 -12.17 -15.05 -18.45
C ASN A 302 -11.72 -16.43 -18.97
N THR A 303 -10.79 -16.47 -19.90
CA THR A 303 -10.20 -17.71 -20.43
C THR A 303 -8.79 -17.92 -19.89
N VAL A 304 -8.29 -19.14 -20.03
CA VAL A 304 -6.90 -19.48 -19.72
C VAL A 304 -5.94 -18.61 -20.54
N GLY A 305 -6.21 -18.37 -21.81
CA GLY A 305 -5.41 -17.48 -22.69
C GLY A 305 -5.41 -16.02 -22.23
N GLY A 306 -6.57 -15.50 -21.79
CA GLY A 306 -6.64 -14.16 -21.21
C GLY A 306 -5.80 -14.03 -19.95
N MET A 307 -5.83 -15.03 -19.07
CA MET A 307 -4.99 -15.06 -17.89
C MET A 307 -3.49 -15.23 -18.24
N LYS A 308 -3.17 -16.01 -19.27
CA LYS A 308 -1.80 -16.18 -19.77
C LYS A 308 -1.18 -14.85 -20.17
N THR A 309 -1.93 -13.99 -20.88
CA THR A 309 -1.48 -12.63 -21.23
C THR A 309 -1.12 -11.81 -19.98
N ILE A 310 -1.91 -11.88 -18.92
CA ILE A 310 -1.63 -11.18 -17.66
C ILE A 310 -0.34 -11.70 -17.01
N ILE A 311 -0.18 -13.02 -16.96
CA ILE A 311 1.01 -13.68 -16.36
C ILE A 311 2.28 -13.34 -17.16
N LEU A 312 2.22 -13.38 -18.50
CA LEU A 312 3.34 -12.98 -19.36
C LEU A 312 3.76 -11.53 -19.11
N ARG A 313 2.79 -10.62 -19.00
CA ARG A 313 3.05 -9.22 -18.73
C ARG A 313 3.65 -8.98 -17.35
N ASP A 314 3.16 -9.67 -16.32
CA ASP A 314 3.74 -9.57 -14.99
C ASP A 314 5.18 -10.11 -14.96
N GLU A 315 5.45 -11.18 -15.69
CA GLU A 315 6.80 -11.71 -15.82
C GLU A 315 7.72 -10.78 -16.61
N ILE A 316 7.28 -10.18 -17.70
CA ILE A 316 8.03 -9.17 -18.45
C ILE A 316 8.40 -8.01 -17.51
N LYS A 317 7.47 -7.52 -16.71
CA LYS A 317 7.71 -6.46 -15.72
C LYS A 317 8.79 -6.87 -14.72
N ASN A 318 8.72 -8.09 -14.18
CA ASN A 318 9.70 -8.62 -13.24
C ASN A 318 11.09 -8.75 -13.88
N GLN A 319 11.16 -9.34 -15.07
CA GLN A 319 12.42 -9.53 -15.82
C GLN A 319 13.05 -8.17 -16.18
N MET A 320 12.25 -7.22 -16.66
CA MET A 320 12.74 -5.87 -16.97
C MET A 320 13.26 -5.15 -15.71
N ASN A 321 12.54 -5.21 -14.59
CA ASN A 321 13.02 -4.62 -13.33
C ASN A 321 14.35 -5.24 -12.89
N ASN A 322 14.54 -6.54 -13.09
CA ASN A 322 15.81 -7.22 -12.80
C ASN A 322 16.93 -6.73 -13.75
N LYS A 323 16.63 -6.58 -15.04
CA LYS A 323 17.61 -6.05 -16.02
C LYS A 323 17.99 -4.60 -15.72
N LEU A 324 17.03 -3.72 -15.40
CA LEU A 324 17.33 -2.34 -15.01
C LEU A 324 18.16 -2.26 -13.72
N ARG A 325 17.88 -3.14 -12.75
CA ARG A 325 18.69 -3.27 -11.54
C ARG A 325 20.14 -3.68 -11.87
N SER A 326 20.31 -4.60 -12.80
CA SER A 326 21.63 -5.04 -13.26
C SER A 326 22.35 -3.96 -14.06
N LEU A 327 21.64 -3.15 -14.85
CA LEU A 327 22.18 -1.98 -15.53
C LEU A 327 22.73 -0.95 -14.52
N LYS A 328 22.00 -0.67 -13.46
CA LYS A 328 22.46 0.24 -12.38
C LYS A 328 23.79 -0.23 -11.78
N LYS A 329 23.99 -1.53 -11.62
CA LYS A 329 25.26 -2.08 -11.12
C LYS A 329 26.41 -1.84 -12.10
N LYS A 330 26.14 -1.95 -13.40
CA LYS A 330 27.15 -1.75 -14.47
C LYS A 330 27.45 -0.28 -14.73
N PHE A 331 26.44 0.59 -14.59
CA PHE A 331 26.49 2.02 -14.83
C PHE A 331 26.14 2.78 -13.54
N PRO A 332 27.13 3.04 -12.66
CA PRO A 332 26.89 3.61 -11.33
C PRO A 332 26.29 5.02 -11.34
N GLU A 333 26.38 5.73 -12.47
CA GLU A 333 25.75 7.04 -12.66
C GLU A 333 24.21 6.97 -12.70
N LEU A 334 23.62 5.80 -12.91
CA LEU A 334 22.18 5.61 -12.85
C LEU A 334 21.70 5.64 -11.40
N LEU A 335 20.81 6.58 -11.09
CA LEU A 335 20.28 6.79 -9.75
C LEU A 335 19.10 5.87 -9.45
N ASP A 336 18.20 5.69 -10.45
CA ASP A 336 17.05 4.79 -10.33
C ASP A 336 16.67 4.15 -11.66
N GLY A 337 15.93 3.03 -11.60
CA GLY A 337 15.40 2.34 -12.78
C GLY A 337 14.24 1.42 -12.41
N SER A 338 13.13 1.58 -13.10
CA SER A 338 11.92 0.81 -12.83
C SER A 338 11.05 0.61 -14.05
N VAL A 339 10.28 -0.49 -14.03
CA VAL A 339 9.15 -0.70 -14.93
C VAL A 339 7.89 -0.78 -14.11
N THR A 340 6.95 0.11 -14.40
CA THR A 340 5.63 0.15 -13.77
C THR A 340 4.52 0.08 -14.80
N THR A 341 3.33 -0.28 -14.36
CA THR A 341 2.11 -0.27 -15.18
C THR A 341 1.00 0.43 -14.44
N THR A 342 0.20 1.21 -15.15
CA THR A 342 -0.99 1.86 -14.61
C THR A 342 -2.17 1.72 -15.56
N ASP A 343 -3.39 1.75 -15.03
CA ASP A 343 -4.60 1.76 -15.84
C ASP A 343 -4.75 3.10 -16.57
N VAL A 344 -5.26 3.05 -17.78
CA VAL A 344 -5.49 4.23 -18.62
C VAL A 344 -7.00 4.51 -18.66
N ALA A 345 -7.42 5.59 -18.03
CA ALA A 345 -8.78 6.14 -18.10
C ALA A 345 -9.92 5.13 -17.84
N ASP A 346 -9.72 4.12 -17.00
CA ASP A 346 -10.68 3.05 -16.71
C ASP A 346 -11.09 2.18 -17.93
N LEU A 347 -10.34 2.26 -19.05
CA LEU A 347 -10.65 1.55 -20.30
C LEU A 347 -10.21 0.08 -20.31
N GLY A 348 -9.35 -0.30 -19.38
CA GLY A 348 -8.69 -1.60 -19.37
C GLY A 348 -7.33 -1.60 -20.08
N ASP A 349 -7.01 -0.57 -20.86
CA ASP A 349 -5.68 -0.34 -21.41
C ASP A 349 -4.67 -0.15 -20.29
N LYS A 350 -3.43 -0.60 -20.54
CA LYS A 350 -2.31 -0.40 -19.60
C LYS A 350 -1.27 0.54 -20.19
N LEU A 351 -0.88 1.54 -19.41
CA LEU A 351 0.32 2.33 -19.70
C LEU A 351 1.52 1.65 -19.04
N TRP A 352 2.44 1.18 -19.84
CA TRP A 352 3.74 0.69 -19.44
C TRP A 352 4.71 1.85 -19.37
N ILE A 353 5.44 1.98 -18.27
CA ILE A 353 6.41 3.04 -18.06
C ILE A 353 7.74 2.41 -17.70
N PHE A 354 8.70 2.48 -18.62
CA PHE A 354 10.10 2.08 -18.42
C PHE A 354 10.89 3.34 -18.10
N ASN A 355 11.34 3.47 -16.87
CA ASN A 355 12.00 4.66 -16.35
C ASN A 355 13.47 4.39 -16.00
N LEU A 356 14.36 5.34 -16.37
CA LEU A 356 15.73 5.43 -15.86
C LEU A 356 16.01 6.87 -15.42
N SER A 357 16.61 7.01 -14.24
CA SER A 357 16.97 8.30 -13.68
C SER A 357 18.48 8.43 -13.53
N ALA A 358 19.02 9.61 -13.86
CA ALA A 358 20.43 9.93 -13.80
C ALA A 358 20.61 11.46 -13.62
N PRO A 359 21.84 11.94 -13.29
CA PRO A 359 22.15 13.37 -13.39
C PRO A 359 21.76 13.92 -14.75
N GLN A 360 21.21 15.15 -14.78
CA GLN A 360 20.60 15.70 -15.99
C GLN A 360 21.56 15.86 -17.18
N ASP A 361 22.86 16.03 -16.95
CA ASP A 361 23.89 16.08 -18.00
C ASP A 361 24.12 14.72 -18.69
N LYS A 362 23.61 13.63 -18.11
CA LYS A 362 23.72 12.25 -18.61
C LYS A 362 22.49 11.80 -19.42
N TRP A 363 21.52 12.68 -19.69
CA TRP A 363 20.27 12.32 -20.35
C TRP A 363 20.46 11.52 -21.66
N LEU A 364 21.47 11.91 -22.48
CA LEU A 364 21.71 11.28 -23.77
C LEU A 364 22.17 9.83 -23.62
N SER A 365 23.15 9.59 -22.76
CA SER A 365 23.64 8.23 -22.48
C SER A 365 22.55 7.39 -21.78
N THR A 366 21.76 7.98 -20.90
CA THR A 366 20.66 7.30 -20.22
C THR A 366 19.56 6.87 -21.21
N LEU A 367 19.17 7.75 -22.15
CA LEU A 367 18.22 7.39 -23.21
C LEU A 367 18.78 6.27 -24.10
N GLU A 368 20.04 6.37 -24.50
CA GLU A 368 20.71 5.36 -25.33
C GLU A 368 20.76 4.02 -24.61
N LEU A 369 21.11 3.99 -23.33
CA LEU A 369 21.13 2.78 -22.50
C LEU A 369 19.74 2.11 -22.45
N MET A 370 18.68 2.89 -22.19
CA MET A 370 17.32 2.37 -22.17
C MET A 370 16.90 1.82 -23.53
N ALA A 371 17.14 2.57 -24.60
CA ALA A 371 16.79 2.17 -25.95
C ALA A 371 17.56 0.89 -26.36
N LYS A 372 18.85 0.80 -26.09
CA LYS A 372 19.69 -0.38 -26.35
C LYS A 372 19.19 -1.60 -25.56
N GLN A 373 18.84 -1.42 -24.28
CA GLN A 373 18.32 -2.52 -23.45
C GLN A 373 17.01 -3.06 -24.00
N VAL A 374 16.09 -2.19 -24.42
CA VAL A 374 14.82 -2.61 -25.05
C VAL A 374 15.09 -3.32 -26.37
N GLU A 375 15.93 -2.77 -27.26
CA GLU A 375 16.21 -3.36 -28.56
C GLU A 375 16.96 -4.69 -28.44
N LEU A 376 17.90 -4.81 -27.51
CA LEU A 376 18.60 -6.07 -27.22
C LEU A 376 17.62 -7.19 -26.82
N LEU A 377 16.69 -6.87 -25.91
CA LEU A 377 15.68 -7.86 -25.47
C LEU A 377 14.65 -8.19 -26.56
N ARG A 378 14.34 -7.24 -27.43
CA ARG A 378 13.49 -7.51 -28.61
C ARG A 378 14.13 -8.54 -29.55
N ARG A 379 15.46 -8.49 -29.73
CA ARG A 379 16.18 -9.41 -30.63
C ARG A 379 16.55 -10.73 -29.97
N LYS A 380 17.04 -10.71 -28.73
CA LYS A 380 17.59 -11.90 -28.06
C LYS A 380 16.65 -12.53 -27.02
N GLY A 381 15.54 -11.87 -26.66
CA GLY A 381 14.66 -12.30 -25.57
C GLY A 381 15.29 -12.16 -24.19
N PHE A 382 14.64 -12.77 -23.22
CA PHE A 382 15.05 -12.72 -21.81
C PHE A 382 15.98 -13.87 -21.38
N GLY A 383 16.31 -14.77 -22.30
CA GLY A 383 17.11 -15.98 -22.08
C GLY A 383 16.25 -17.26 -22.12
N ASN A 384 16.92 -18.42 -22.11
CA ASN A 384 16.29 -19.72 -22.43
C ASN A 384 15.50 -20.34 -21.27
N LYS A 385 15.39 -19.72 -20.11
CA LYS A 385 14.60 -20.23 -18.96
C LYS A 385 13.77 -19.15 -18.33
N ILE A 386 12.46 -19.33 -18.40
CA ILE A 386 11.53 -18.62 -17.53
C ILE A 386 11.50 -19.39 -16.22
N VAL A 387 11.94 -18.77 -15.12
CA VAL A 387 11.89 -19.37 -13.78
C VAL A 387 10.90 -18.58 -12.97
N PHE A 388 9.68 -19.07 -12.89
CA PHE A 388 8.74 -18.55 -11.91
C PHE A 388 9.20 -18.91 -10.50
N PRO A 389 9.11 -17.99 -9.52
CA PRO A 389 9.63 -18.19 -8.16
C PRO A 389 8.92 -19.29 -7.34
N PHE A 390 7.87 -19.88 -7.87
CA PHE A 390 7.13 -20.95 -7.21
C PHE A 390 7.60 -22.31 -7.69
N ALA A 391 7.85 -23.22 -6.72
CA ALA A 391 8.29 -24.58 -7.00
C ALA A 391 7.37 -25.29 -8.02
N PRO A 392 7.93 -26.03 -8.96
CA PRO A 392 7.14 -26.88 -9.82
C PRO A 392 6.32 -27.84 -8.95
N MET A 393 5.07 -28.05 -9.30
CA MET A 393 4.28 -29.14 -8.72
C MET A 393 5.01 -30.48 -8.94
N SER A 394 4.63 -31.49 -8.17
CA SER A 394 5.17 -32.83 -8.26
C SER A 394 5.26 -33.33 -9.72
N PRO A 395 6.19 -34.23 -10.05
CA PRO A 395 6.38 -34.78 -11.39
C PRO A 395 5.14 -35.39 -12.05
N GLU A 396 4.07 -35.55 -11.27
CA GLU A 396 2.78 -36.13 -11.72
C GLU A 396 1.78 -35.08 -12.27
N TYR A 397 2.17 -33.78 -12.32
CA TYR A 397 1.31 -32.76 -12.91
C TYR A 397 1.20 -32.98 -14.44
N ASN A 398 -0.01 -33.34 -14.87
CA ASN A 398 -0.35 -33.53 -16.27
C ASN A 398 -1.21 -32.35 -16.74
N ALA A 399 -0.87 -31.73 -17.88
CA ALA A 399 -1.64 -30.65 -18.49
C ALA A 399 -3.10 -31.04 -18.73
N ASP A 400 -3.34 -32.32 -19.07
CA ASP A 400 -4.68 -32.88 -19.30
C ASP A 400 -5.55 -32.91 -18.04
N SER A 401 -4.95 -33.06 -16.86
CA SER A 401 -5.69 -33.04 -15.59
C SER A 401 -6.22 -31.65 -15.20
N THR A 402 -5.55 -30.57 -15.62
CA THR A 402 -6.00 -29.19 -15.38
C THR A 402 -7.25 -28.86 -16.20
N ALA A 403 -7.29 -29.28 -17.47
CA ALA A 403 -8.47 -29.11 -18.32
C ALA A 403 -9.70 -29.83 -17.75
N ILE A 404 -9.51 -31.04 -17.21
CA ILE A 404 -10.58 -31.82 -16.56
C ILE A 404 -11.04 -31.15 -15.25
N ILE A 405 -10.12 -30.63 -14.46
CA ILE A 405 -10.42 -29.98 -13.17
C ILE A 405 -11.16 -28.66 -13.39
N LEU A 406 -10.80 -27.86 -14.41
CA LEU A 406 -11.49 -26.61 -14.72
C LEU A 406 -12.94 -26.86 -15.22
N ALA A 407 -13.19 -28.01 -15.81
CA ALA A 407 -14.53 -28.44 -16.22
C ALA A 407 -15.39 -28.96 -15.06
N ASP A 408 -14.80 -29.34 -13.93
CA ASP A 408 -15.52 -29.84 -12.75
C ASP A 408 -16.04 -28.67 -11.91
N THR A 409 -17.37 -28.47 -11.95
CA THR A 409 -18.07 -27.42 -11.18
C THR A 409 -17.97 -27.58 -9.65
N SER A 410 -17.47 -28.71 -9.13
CA SER A 410 -17.21 -28.86 -7.69
C SER A 410 -16.10 -27.96 -7.16
N PHE A 411 -15.20 -27.45 -8.03
CA PHE A 411 -14.13 -26.52 -7.72
C PHE A 411 -14.54 -25.03 -7.67
N VAL A 412 -15.82 -24.74 -7.84
CA VAL A 412 -16.36 -23.37 -7.83
C VAL A 412 -16.39 -22.75 -6.42
N LYS A 413 -16.12 -23.49 -5.35
CA LYS A 413 -16.06 -22.94 -4.00
C LYS A 413 -14.76 -22.19 -3.77
N THR A 414 -14.89 -20.89 -3.57
CA THR A 414 -13.80 -19.97 -3.29
C THR A 414 -13.03 -20.32 -2.02
N SER A 415 -11.73 -20.10 -2.02
CA SER A 415 -10.88 -20.16 -0.85
C SER A 415 -11.38 -19.21 0.25
N ARG A 416 -11.56 -19.70 1.48
CA ARG A 416 -12.03 -18.93 2.65
C ARG A 416 -11.08 -17.81 3.11
N ASN A 417 -9.97 -17.56 2.42
CA ASN A 417 -8.93 -16.62 2.84
C ASN A 417 -8.93 -15.29 2.12
N ILE A 418 -9.94 -15.02 1.26
CA ILE A 418 -10.02 -13.77 0.51
C ILE A 418 -10.59 -12.66 1.38
N GLN A 419 -9.99 -11.48 1.32
CA GLN A 419 -10.50 -10.29 1.99
C GLN A 419 -11.78 -9.77 1.31
N SER A 420 -12.72 -9.25 2.11
CA SER A 420 -13.96 -8.67 1.58
C SER A 420 -13.72 -7.54 0.57
N THR A 421 -12.65 -6.78 0.75
CA THR A 421 -12.23 -5.73 -0.21
C THR A 421 -11.84 -6.26 -1.58
N GLU A 422 -11.31 -7.48 -1.65
CA GLU A 422 -11.00 -8.13 -2.93
C GLU A 422 -12.29 -8.51 -3.69
N TYR A 423 -13.31 -9.01 -3.00
CA TYR A 423 -14.63 -9.23 -3.60
C TYR A 423 -15.24 -7.93 -4.13
N VAL A 424 -15.12 -6.84 -3.39
CA VAL A 424 -15.57 -5.52 -3.85
C VAL A 424 -14.84 -5.11 -5.13
N ASN A 425 -13.52 -5.30 -5.21
CA ASN A 425 -12.74 -4.97 -6.40
C ASN A 425 -13.15 -5.81 -7.61
N ARG A 426 -13.47 -7.09 -7.42
CA ARG A 426 -14.00 -7.96 -8.49
C ARG A 426 -15.36 -7.50 -8.97
N CYS A 427 -16.26 -7.13 -8.06
CA CYS A 427 -17.58 -6.56 -8.41
C CYS A 427 -17.43 -5.25 -9.17
N PHE A 428 -16.50 -4.38 -8.76
CA PHE A 428 -16.17 -3.13 -9.45
C PHE A 428 -15.69 -3.42 -10.89
N ALA A 429 -14.72 -4.30 -11.04
CA ALA A 429 -14.18 -4.68 -12.35
C ALA A 429 -15.25 -5.29 -13.26
N ASN A 430 -16.10 -6.14 -12.70
CA ASN A 430 -17.21 -6.72 -13.45
C ASN A 430 -18.23 -5.68 -13.90
N PHE A 431 -18.63 -4.75 -13.02
CA PHE A 431 -19.62 -3.74 -13.34
C PHE A 431 -19.15 -2.74 -14.40
N PHE A 432 -17.92 -2.23 -14.28
CA PHE A 432 -17.43 -1.17 -15.16
C PHE A 432 -16.77 -1.71 -16.42
N ARG A 433 -16.04 -2.82 -16.36
CA ARG A 433 -15.24 -3.36 -17.48
C ARG A 433 -15.76 -4.68 -18.04
N GLY A 434 -16.75 -5.30 -17.40
CA GLY A 434 -17.24 -6.62 -17.78
C GLY A 434 -16.26 -7.76 -17.44
N ASP A 435 -15.27 -7.51 -16.58
CA ASP A 435 -14.30 -8.54 -16.18
C ASP A 435 -15.02 -9.68 -15.46
N ALA A 436 -14.67 -10.93 -15.75
CA ALA A 436 -15.29 -12.07 -15.09
C ALA A 436 -14.86 -12.19 -13.62
N MET A 437 -15.78 -12.59 -12.77
CA MET A 437 -15.54 -12.88 -11.36
C MET A 437 -15.15 -14.36 -11.21
N MET A 438 -13.91 -14.68 -11.55
CA MET A 438 -13.41 -16.05 -11.54
C MET A 438 -13.26 -16.60 -10.13
N SER A 439 -13.57 -17.89 -9.95
CA SER A 439 -13.27 -18.62 -8.71
C SER A 439 -11.77 -18.64 -8.47
N ASP A 440 -11.34 -18.32 -7.24
CA ASP A 440 -9.91 -18.32 -6.88
C ASP A 440 -9.25 -19.67 -7.04
N MET A 441 -9.99 -20.74 -6.75
CA MET A 441 -9.46 -22.08 -6.86
C MET A 441 -9.19 -22.43 -8.32
N ALA A 442 -10.16 -22.14 -9.20
CA ALA A 442 -10.00 -22.34 -10.63
C ALA A 442 -8.92 -21.42 -11.20
N LYS A 443 -8.88 -20.16 -10.78
CA LYS A 443 -7.83 -19.20 -11.12
C LYS A 443 -6.44 -19.73 -10.72
N GLY A 444 -6.27 -20.20 -9.48
CA GLY A 444 -5.00 -20.75 -9.00
C GLY A 444 -4.53 -21.98 -9.77
N LEU A 445 -5.45 -22.85 -10.21
CA LEU A 445 -5.13 -23.99 -11.06
C LEU A 445 -4.69 -23.55 -12.46
N ALA A 446 -5.43 -22.61 -13.07
CA ALA A 446 -5.07 -22.04 -14.36
C ALA A 446 -3.70 -21.34 -14.31
N GLU A 447 -3.42 -20.55 -13.28
CA GLU A 447 -2.12 -19.92 -13.07
C GLU A 447 -0.96 -20.92 -13.01
N ARG A 448 -1.13 -22.02 -12.28
CA ARG A 448 -0.11 -23.07 -12.20
C ARG A 448 0.13 -23.71 -13.57
N HIS A 449 -0.94 -24.05 -14.27
CA HIS A 449 -0.84 -24.60 -15.62
C HIS A 449 -0.08 -23.65 -16.55
N ILE A 450 -0.46 -22.39 -16.60
CA ILE A 450 0.16 -21.37 -17.45
C ILE A 450 1.65 -21.22 -17.12
N LYS A 451 2.00 -21.09 -15.83
CA LYS A 451 3.39 -20.92 -15.38
C LYS A 451 4.29 -22.10 -15.75
N ASN A 452 3.73 -23.30 -15.90
CA ASN A 452 4.47 -24.50 -16.36
C ASN A 452 4.53 -24.63 -17.88
N ALA A 453 3.59 -24.03 -18.62
CA ALA A 453 3.44 -24.18 -20.06
C ALA A 453 4.03 -23.01 -20.87
N VAL A 454 4.16 -21.82 -20.26
CA VAL A 454 4.66 -20.61 -20.95
C VAL A 454 6.10 -20.79 -21.41
N THR A 455 6.37 -20.38 -22.67
CA THR A 455 7.69 -20.49 -23.30
C THR A 455 8.43 -19.13 -23.32
N ALA A 456 9.74 -19.18 -23.56
CA ALA A 456 10.56 -17.97 -23.69
C ALA A 456 10.19 -17.18 -24.96
N GLU A 457 9.77 -17.88 -26.00
CA GLU A 457 9.30 -17.31 -27.25
C GLU A 457 8.02 -16.50 -27.06
N GLU A 458 7.03 -17.04 -26.35
CA GLU A 458 5.79 -16.33 -26.02
C GLU A 458 6.04 -15.07 -25.19
N LEU A 459 6.98 -15.14 -24.26
CA LEU A 459 7.39 -13.98 -23.46
C LEU A 459 8.03 -12.90 -24.35
N GLN A 460 8.90 -13.30 -25.28
CA GLN A 460 9.54 -12.39 -26.23
C GLN A 460 8.53 -11.78 -27.20
N GLU A 461 7.58 -12.56 -27.73
CA GLU A 461 6.52 -12.07 -28.61
C GLU A 461 5.68 -11.00 -27.93
N GLU A 462 5.23 -11.24 -26.69
CA GLU A 462 4.46 -10.24 -25.92
C GLU A 462 5.31 -9.00 -25.61
N PHE A 463 6.60 -9.15 -25.29
CA PHE A 463 7.51 -8.03 -25.10
C PHE A 463 7.68 -7.21 -26.39
N CYS A 464 7.84 -7.86 -27.54
CA CYS A 464 7.91 -7.21 -28.86
C CYS A 464 6.61 -6.45 -29.18
N ARG A 465 5.45 -7.01 -28.77
CA ARG A 465 4.16 -6.33 -28.92
C ARG A 465 4.06 -5.08 -28.06
N ILE A 466 4.45 -5.16 -26.79
CA ILE A 466 4.47 -4.01 -25.87
C ILE A 466 5.41 -2.91 -26.37
N THR A 467 6.57 -3.28 -26.92
CA THR A 467 7.64 -2.35 -27.31
C THR A 467 7.72 -2.09 -28.81
N SER A 468 6.64 -2.32 -29.53
CA SER A 468 6.56 -2.16 -31.01
C SER A 468 6.90 -0.74 -31.50
N GLY A 469 6.72 0.27 -30.69
CA GLY A 469 6.79 1.68 -31.02
C GLY A 469 5.43 2.31 -31.35
N HIS A 470 4.41 1.46 -31.47
CA HIS A 470 3.01 1.87 -31.58
C HIS A 470 2.51 2.36 -30.21
N ASN A 471 1.73 3.43 -30.19
CA ASN A 471 1.25 4.06 -28.94
C ASN A 471 2.36 4.38 -27.93
N MET A 472 3.50 4.85 -28.43
CA MET A 472 4.68 5.12 -27.63
C MET A 472 4.93 6.60 -27.45
N LEU A 473 5.37 6.97 -26.25
CA LEU A 473 5.83 8.29 -25.88
C LEU A 473 7.24 8.18 -25.27
N ILE A 474 8.17 8.99 -25.73
CA ILE A 474 9.52 9.12 -25.17
C ILE A 474 9.57 10.39 -24.31
N GLY A 475 9.55 10.22 -23.00
CA GLY A 475 9.62 11.31 -22.03
C GLY A 475 11.05 11.64 -21.62
N VAL A 476 11.42 12.92 -21.65
CA VAL A 476 12.65 13.46 -21.08
C VAL A 476 12.28 14.52 -20.06
N LEU A 477 12.51 14.22 -18.81
CA LEU A 477 12.27 15.11 -17.68
C LEU A 477 13.62 15.64 -17.18
N MET A 478 13.76 16.96 -17.08
CA MET A 478 14.94 17.65 -16.57
C MET A 478 14.59 18.48 -15.34
N THR A 479 15.60 18.83 -14.55
CA THR A 479 15.44 19.76 -13.44
C THR A 479 15.41 21.21 -13.93
N ASP A 480 16.07 21.52 -15.05
CA ASP A 480 16.19 22.84 -15.64
C ASP A 480 15.75 22.86 -17.11
N SER A 481 14.92 23.82 -17.49
CA SER A 481 14.43 24.01 -18.84
C SER A 481 15.54 24.32 -19.86
N THR A 482 16.64 24.94 -19.42
CA THR A 482 17.81 25.22 -20.27
C THR A 482 18.58 23.98 -20.67
N ALA A 483 18.45 22.90 -19.91
CA ALA A 483 19.08 21.62 -20.17
C ALA A 483 18.25 20.70 -21.10
N LEU A 484 17.01 21.08 -21.42
CA LEU A 484 16.13 20.28 -22.29
C LEU A 484 16.76 20.08 -23.67
N PRO A 485 16.79 18.84 -24.18
CA PRO A 485 17.22 18.56 -25.54
C PRO A 485 16.22 19.09 -26.58
N LYS A 486 16.64 19.16 -27.83
CA LYS A 486 15.71 19.30 -28.94
C LYS A 486 15.02 17.96 -29.22
N LYS A 487 13.75 17.99 -29.61
CA LYS A 487 12.94 16.81 -29.93
C LYS A 487 13.63 15.90 -30.97
N GLU A 488 14.21 16.51 -32.02
CA GLU A 488 14.89 15.79 -33.10
C GLU A 488 16.11 14.99 -32.59
N LYS A 489 16.79 15.47 -31.53
CA LYS A 489 17.91 14.71 -30.91
C LYS A 489 17.42 13.46 -30.20
N VAL A 490 16.29 13.54 -29.49
CA VAL A 490 15.69 12.40 -28.79
C VAL A 490 15.25 11.34 -29.78
N GLU A 491 14.56 11.74 -30.85
CA GLU A 491 14.10 10.86 -31.91
C GLU A 491 15.27 10.21 -32.66
N ALA A 492 16.33 10.98 -32.94
CA ALA A 492 17.53 10.48 -33.61
C ALA A 492 18.23 9.36 -32.80
N VAL A 493 18.26 9.46 -31.47
CA VAL A 493 18.82 8.39 -30.61
C VAL A 493 18.03 7.11 -30.79
N TRP A 494 16.70 7.19 -30.68
CA TRP A 494 15.81 6.03 -30.85
C TRP A 494 15.98 5.36 -32.20
N GLN A 495 16.00 6.13 -33.28
CA GLN A 495 16.19 5.60 -34.63
C GLN A 495 17.58 5.01 -34.85
N ARG A 496 18.63 5.65 -34.31
CA ARG A 496 20.00 5.13 -34.40
C ARG A 496 20.14 3.77 -33.71
N VAL A 497 19.59 3.62 -32.51
CA VAL A 497 19.66 2.37 -31.74
C VAL A 497 18.97 1.22 -32.49
N LYS A 498 17.84 1.47 -33.13
CA LYS A 498 17.16 0.45 -33.98
C LYS A 498 18.02 -0.06 -35.14
N GLN A 499 18.99 0.72 -35.62
CA GLN A 499 19.88 0.37 -36.72
C GLN A 499 21.21 -0.23 -36.24
N MET A 500 21.48 -0.30 -34.95
CA MET A 500 22.71 -0.87 -34.40
C MET A 500 22.80 -2.37 -34.66
N THR A 501 24.03 -2.86 -34.83
CA THR A 501 24.29 -4.32 -34.92
C THR A 501 24.20 -4.95 -33.51
N ASP A 502 24.11 -6.28 -33.46
CA ASP A 502 24.07 -7.01 -32.19
C ASP A 502 25.36 -6.80 -31.35
N GLU A 503 26.50 -6.62 -32.01
CA GLU A 503 27.77 -6.32 -31.35
C GLU A 503 27.72 -4.91 -30.69
N GLN A 504 27.09 -3.95 -31.35
CA GLN A 504 26.93 -2.59 -30.80
C GLN A 504 25.91 -2.52 -29.66
N LEU A 505 24.98 -3.47 -29.60
CA LEU A 505 24.04 -3.61 -28.50
C LEU A 505 24.63 -4.41 -27.33
N ALA A 506 25.69 -5.19 -27.53
CA ALA A 506 26.25 -6.06 -26.51
C ALA A 506 26.85 -5.31 -25.30
N ASP A 507 27.15 -4.02 -25.44
CA ASP A 507 27.66 -3.20 -24.34
C ASP A 507 26.64 -3.00 -23.18
N VAL A 508 25.32 -3.15 -23.44
CA VAL A 508 24.30 -3.15 -22.41
C VAL A 508 23.90 -4.54 -21.91
N GLU A 509 24.50 -5.58 -22.48
CA GLU A 509 24.30 -6.94 -21.97
C GLU A 509 24.89 -7.03 -20.57
N VAL A 510 24.05 -7.32 -19.59
CA VAL A 510 24.44 -7.45 -18.20
C VAL A 510 24.40 -8.91 -17.80
N VAL A 511 25.54 -9.40 -17.36
CA VAL A 511 25.57 -10.64 -16.58
C VAL A 511 25.03 -10.31 -15.21
N GLU A 512 23.95 -10.94 -14.81
CA GLU A 512 23.38 -10.72 -13.47
C GLU A 512 24.43 -11.08 -12.44
N ALA A 513 24.94 -10.07 -11.73
CA ALA A 513 25.72 -10.30 -10.54
C ALA A 513 24.82 -11.01 -9.53
N LYS A 514 25.13 -12.25 -9.22
CA LYS A 514 24.35 -13.05 -8.29
C LYS A 514 24.67 -12.59 -6.86
N ASN A 515 23.63 -12.26 -6.12
CA ASN A 515 23.70 -12.13 -4.68
C ASN A 515 24.21 -13.46 -4.08
N LEU A 516 24.71 -13.41 -2.88
CA LEU A 516 25.08 -14.62 -2.16
C LEU A 516 23.89 -15.58 -2.20
N GLU A 517 24.14 -16.79 -2.71
CA GLU A 517 23.07 -17.78 -2.82
C GLU A 517 22.48 -18.05 -1.43
N ARG A 518 21.15 -18.06 -1.34
CA ARG A 518 20.46 -18.41 -0.08
C ARG A 518 20.74 -19.88 0.24
N ILE A 519 21.37 -20.11 1.37
CA ILE A 519 21.70 -21.47 1.82
C ILE A 519 20.44 -22.15 2.38
N LYS A 520 20.15 -23.36 1.87
CA LYS A 520 19.08 -24.19 2.40
C LYS A 520 19.55 -24.87 3.70
N VAL A 521 18.84 -24.61 4.80
CA VAL A 521 19.28 -25.08 6.14
C VAL A 521 18.81 -26.50 6.48
N ASP A 522 17.95 -27.10 5.67
CA ASP A 522 17.30 -28.39 5.96
C ASP A 522 18.32 -29.51 6.24
N SER A 523 19.34 -29.61 5.41
CA SER A 523 20.39 -30.64 5.50
C SER A 523 21.66 -30.18 6.23
N LEU A 524 21.68 -28.94 6.74
CA LEU A 524 22.86 -28.45 7.47
C LEU A 524 22.94 -29.10 8.85
N ASP A 525 24.07 -29.71 9.15
CA ASP A 525 24.46 -30.01 10.52
C ASP A 525 24.98 -28.73 11.16
N ILE A 526 24.29 -28.24 12.19
CA ILE A 526 24.64 -27.01 12.92
C ILE A 526 25.01 -27.42 14.34
N PRO A 527 26.30 -27.63 14.59
CA PRO A 527 26.77 -27.95 15.94
C PRO A 527 26.55 -26.74 16.83
N THR A 528 25.72 -26.89 17.84
CA THR A 528 25.46 -25.87 18.86
C THR A 528 25.71 -26.44 20.23
N VAL A 529 26.13 -25.62 21.17
CA VAL A 529 26.09 -25.93 22.59
C VAL A 529 24.74 -25.46 23.11
N PRO A 530 23.78 -26.36 23.41
CA PRO A 530 22.48 -25.99 23.90
C PRO A 530 22.57 -25.14 25.16
N GLY A 531 21.74 -24.12 25.26
CA GLY A 531 21.54 -23.40 26.51
C GLY A 531 20.71 -24.23 27.52
N SER A 532 20.53 -23.68 28.71
CA SER A 532 19.72 -24.27 29.77
C SER A 532 18.64 -23.30 30.24
N ILE A 533 17.60 -23.83 30.85
CA ILE A 533 16.57 -23.02 31.51
C ILE A 533 17.08 -22.56 32.87
N VAL A 534 17.11 -21.25 33.09
CA VAL A 534 17.45 -20.65 34.39
C VAL A 534 16.21 -20.52 35.26
N SER A 535 15.10 -20.10 34.69
CA SER A 535 13.82 -20.01 35.38
C SER A 535 12.64 -20.05 34.41
N GLN A 536 11.48 -20.45 34.89
CA GLN A 536 10.24 -20.47 34.14
C GLN A 536 9.11 -19.86 34.98
N LYS A 537 8.22 -19.13 34.33
CA LYS A 537 7.04 -18.54 34.95
C LYS A 537 5.82 -18.74 34.06
N ILE A 538 4.77 -19.35 34.61
CA ILE A 538 3.47 -19.47 33.97
C ILE A 538 2.65 -18.24 34.35
N LEU A 539 2.27 -17.44 33.36
CA LEU A 539 1.46 -16.24 33.58
C LEU A 539 -0.03 -16.56 33.55
N ASN A 540 -0.44 -17.44 32.68
CA ASN A 540 -1.80 -18.01 32.57
C ASN A 540 -1.77 -19.27 31.69
N ASP A 541 -2.93 -19.87 31.42
CA ASP A 541 -3.07 -21.11 30.64
C ASP A 541 -2.53 -21.02 29.21
N SER A 542 -2.31 -19.81 28.69
CA SER A 542 -1.88 -19.54 27.31
C SER A 542 -0.49 -18.94 27.22
N ILE A 543 0.07 -18.38 28.28
CA ILE A 543 1.34 -17.65 28.23
C ILE A 543 2.29 -18.14 29.30
N SER A 544 3.48 -18.52 28.87
CA SER A 544 4.59 -18.86 29.79
C SER A 544 5.87 -18.14 29.36
N GLU A 545 6.69 -17.79 30.33
CA GLU A 545 7.99 -17.15 30.14
C GLU A 545 9.09 -18.09 30.56
N VAL A 546 10.12 -18.21 29.77
CA VAL A 546 11.30 -19.04 30.00
C VAL A 546 12.56 -18.18 29.89
N TYR A 547 13.40 -18.17 30.90
CA TYR A 547 14.65 -17.45 30.92
C TYR A 547 15.79 -18.43 30.65
N LEU A 548 16.59 -18.13 29.60
CA LEU A 548 17.68 -18.99 29.15
C LEU A 548 19.01 -18.55 29.74
N SER A 549 19.95 -19.50 29.83
CA SER A 549 21.31 -19.25 30.38
C SER A 549 22.11 -18.19 29.61
N ASN A 550 21.82 -17.95 28.35
CA ASN A 550 22.45 -16.88 27.56
C ASN A 550 21.77 -15.50 27.73
N GLY A 551 20.82 -15.38 28.65
CA GLY A 551 20.12 -14.13 28.95
C GLY A 551 18.95 -13.78 28.02
N VAL A 552 18.63 -14.64 27.05
CA VAL A 552 17.44 -14.48 26.21
C VAL A 552 16.20 -14.90 27.00
N LYS A 553 15.15 -14.08 26.95
CA LYS A 553 13.82 -14.43 27.47
C LYS A 553 12.97 -14.98 26.33
N VAL A 554 12.37 -16.13 26.50
CA VAL A 554 11.44 -16.74 25.54
C VAL A 554 10.04 -16.69 26.12
N VAL A 555 9.11 -16.18 25.36
CA VAL A 555 7.68 -16.11 25.68
C VAL A 555 6.93 -17.07 24.77
N LEU A 556 6.32 -18.08 25.33
CA LEU A 556 5.46 -19.01 24.60
C LEU A 556 4.02 -18.55 24.74
N MET A 557 3.38 -18.24 23.61
CA MET A 557 1.99 -17.80 23.54
C MET A 557 1.16 -18.86 22.80
N LYS A 558 0.54 -19.76 23.56
CA LYS A 558 -0.33 -20.78 22.99
C LYS A 558 -1.62 -20.15 22.51
N GLN A 559 -1.91 -20.33 21.23
CA GLN A 559 -3.14 -19.81 20.62
C GLN A 559 -3.59 -20.76 19.52
N LYS A 560 -4.85 -21.20 19.60
CA LYS A 560 -5.45 -21.96 18.51
C LYS A 560 -5.81 -20.97 17.40
N THR A 561 -5.17 -21.11 16.24
CA THR A 561 -5.43 -20.33 15.03
C THR A 561 -6.21 -21.19 14.03
N ASP A 562 -6.95 -20.55 13.13
CA ASP A 562 -7.65 -21.26 12.04
C ASP A 562 -6.68 -21.89 11.03
N ALA A 563 -5.45 -21.35 10.95
CA ALA A 563 -4.32 -21.93 10.27
C ALA A 563 -3.34 -22.46 11.31
N ASP A 564 -2.86 -23.70 11.16
CA ASP A 564 -1.78 -24.26 11.98
C ASP A 564 -0.47 -23.50 11.74
N MET A 565 -0.36 -22.31 12.33
CA MET A 565 0.72 -21.36 12.12
C MET A 565 1.48 -21.13 13.43
N ILE A 566 2.81 -21.17 13.35
CA ILE A 566 3.69 -20.73 14.42
C ILE A 566 4.48 -19.52 13.93
N ASN A 567 4.43 -18.44 14.69
CA ASN A 567 5.17 -17.23 14.45
C ASN A 567 6.34 -17.11 15.43
N PHE A 568 7.50 -16.76 14.90
CA PHE A 568 8.71 -16.50 15.67
C PHE A 568 9.11 -15.03 15.50
N MET A 569 9.40 -14.37 16.60
CA MET A 569 9.93 -13.00 16.58
C MET A 569 10.90 -12.82 17.74
N ILE A 570 12.10 -12.34 17.46
CA ILE A 570 13.07 -11.94 18.47
C ILE A 570 13.33 -10.46 18.33
N GLN A 571 13.29 -9.73 19.43
CA GLN A 571 13.72 -8.33 19.51
C GLN A 571 14.96 -8.20 20.37
N ARG A 572 15.92 -7.45 19.85
CA ARG A 572 17.09 -7.02 20.59
C ARG A 572 16.92 -5.55 20.98
N PRO A 573 17.21 -5.14 22.23
CA PRO A 573 16.93 -3.78 22.71
C PRO A 573 17.93 -2.72 22.24
N GLN A 574 18.78 -3.01 21.25
CA GLN A 574 19.67 -2.07 20.60
C GLN A 574 19.32 -1.94 19.14
N GLY A 575 18.85 -0.75 18.74
CA GLY A 575 18.65 -0.38 17.35
C GLY A 575 19.90 0.29 16.76
N TYR A 576 19.72 1.02 15.65
CA TYR A 576 20.82 1.75 15.03
C TYR A 576 21.26 3.02 15.81
N SER A 577 20.51 3.42 16.84
CA SER A 577 20.90 4.52 17.74
C SER A 577 22.25 4.32 18.42
N VAL A 578 22.71 3.06 18.54
CA VAL A 578 24.03 2.75 19.11
C VAL A 578 25.20 3.04 18.17
N LEU A 579 24.93 3.22 16.88
CA LEU A 579 25.94 3.59 15.90
C LEU A 579 26.40 5.04 16.17
N ASN A 580 27.68 5.31 16.03
CA ASN A 580 28.20 6.67 16.08
C ASN A 580 27.81 7.47 14.82
N ASP A 581 28.14 8.76 14.78
CA ASP A 581 27.77 9.63 13.68
C ASP A 581 28.40 9.26 12.33
N ASP A 582 29.52 8.58 12.32
CA ASP A 582 30.19 8.14 11.10
C ASP A 582 29.59 6.81 10.59
N ASP A 583 29.08 5.99 11.50
CA ASP A 583 28.54 4.65 11.21
C ASP A 583 27.02 4.66 10.96
N ILE A 584 26.32 5.73 11.32
CA ILE A 584 24.84 5.78 11.21
C ILE A 584 24.33 5.44 9.82
N HIS A 585 25.06 5.78 8.78
CA HIS A 585 24.68 5.55 7.39
C HIS A 585 24.75 4.09 6.94
N TYR A 586 25.30 3.20 7.78
CA TYR A 586 25.28 1.75 7.57
C TYR A 586 24.04 1.05 8.16
N HIS A 587 23.13 1.78 8.83
CA HIS A 587 22.04 1.16 9.60
C HIS A 587 21.18 0.18 8.79
N ASP A 588 20.75 0.55 7.57
CA ASP A 588 19.97 -0.33 6.70
C ASP A 588 20.79 -1.52 6.19
N MET A 589 22.10 -1.34 6.05
CA MET A 589 23.00 -2.38 5.55
C MET A 589 23.21 -3.50 6.55
N LEU A 590 23.10 -3.21 7.87
CA LEU A 590 23.22 -4.21 8.94
C LEU A 590 22.21 -5.36 8.81
N GLY A 591 21.03 -5.11 8.25
CA GLY A 591 20.00 -6.14 8.01
C GLY A 591 19.98 -6.63 6.57
N ASN A 592 20.09 -5.70 5.61
CA ASN A 592 19.89 -6.00 4.20
C ASN A 592 21.07 -6.73 3.56
N CYS A 593 22.32 -6.38 3.93
CA CYS A 593 23.53 -6.90 3.30
C CYS A 593 24.02 -8.22 3.90
N VAL A 594 23.38 -8.76 4.91
CA VAL A 594 23.82 -10.03 5.52
C VAL A 594 23.27 -11.21 4.73
N ARG A 595 24.07 -12.29 4.63
CA ARG A 595 23.68 -13.54 3.95
C ARG A 595 22.32 -14.03 4.45
N LYS A 596 21.44 -14.35 3.53
CA LYS A 596 20.10 -14.86 3.80
C LYS A 596 20.07 -16.40 3.72
N TYR A 597 19.21 -17.00 4.51
CA TYR A 597 18.99 -18.45 4.57
C TYR A 597 17.56 -18.77 4.18
N LYS A 598 17.30 -20.00 3.73
CA LYS A 598 15.96 -20.49 3.35
C LYS A 598 15.69 -21.86 3.95
N CYS A 599 14.42 -22.16 4.17
CA CYS A 599 13.91 -23.48 4.53
C CYS A 599 13.38 -24.24 3.30
N TRP A 600 12.85 -25.41 3.53
CA TRP A 600 12.36 -26.45 2.61
C TRP A 600 11.79 -25.97 1.27
N ASN A 601 10.86 -25.02 1.27
CA ASN A 601 10.21 -24.50 0.07
C ASN A 601 10.93 -23.31 -0.58
N GLY A 602 11.95 -22.77 0.07
CA GLY A 602 12.69 -21.60 -0.41
C GLY A 602 11.97 -20.26 -0.21
N GLU A 603 10.73 -20.25 0.31
CA GLU A 603 9.92 -19.03 0.51
C GLU A 603 10.13 -18.42 1.89
N SER A 604 10.39 -19.26 2.90
CA SER A 604 10.63 -18.79 4.26
C SER A 604 11.99 -18.12 4.37
N ASN A 605 12.03 -16.93 4.96
CA ASN A 605 13.25 -16.21 5.31
C ASN A 605 13.04 -15.48 6.64
N VAL A 606 14.12 -15.08 7.28
CA VAL A 606 14.07 -14.18 8.43
C VAL A 606 14.06 -12.74 7.89
N GLN A 607 12.97 -12.02 8.15
CA GLN A 607 12.92 -10.59 7.91
C GLN A 607 13.67 -9.88 9.03
N VAL A 608 14.51 -8.92 8.68
CA VAL A 608 15.31 -8.15 9.60
C VAL A 608 14.93 -6.68 9.44
N GLU A 609 14.42 -6.09 10.51
CA GLU A 609 13.98 -4.69 10.53
C GLU A 609 14.77 -3.92 11.58
N PRO A 610 15.76 -3.10 11.18
CA PRO A 610 16.47 -2.22 12.09
C PRO A 610 15.62 -0.98 12.38
N PHE A 611 15.28 -0.79 13.65
CA PHE A 611 14.70 0.43 14.16
C PHE A 611 15.75 1.23 14.95
N GLU A 612 15.43 2.45 15.29
CA GLU A 612 16.33 3.29 16.06
C GLU A 612 16.64 2.73 17.45
N ASP A 613 15.63 2.24 18.13
CA ASP A 613 15.69 1.74 19.51
C ASP A 613 15.76 0.22 19.65
N ARG A 614 15.51 -0.54 18.56
CA ARG A 614 15.46 -1.99 18.59
C ARG A 614 15.79 -2.62 17.24
N PHE A 615 16.09 -3.91 17.29
CA PHE A 615 16.36 -4.70 16.11
C PHE A 615 15.45 -5.92 16.07
N ASP A 616 14.54 -6.00 15.11
CA ASP A 616 13.53 -7.04 15.01
C ASP A 616 13.93 -8.09 13.99
N HIS A 617 13.78 -9.36 14.35
CA HIS A 617 13.94 -10.49 13.44
C HIS A 617 12.67 -11.34 13.51
N CYS A 618 12.00 -11.51 12.37
CA CYS A 618 10.73 -12.21 12.25
C CYS A 618 10.81 -13.36 11.25
N ALA A 619 10.20 -14.48 11.57
CA ALA A 619 9.84 -15.51 10.62
C ALA A 619 8.44 -16.02 10.89
N GLN A 620 7.73 -16.34 9.83
CA GLN A 620 6.43 -16.99 9.88
C GLN A 620 6.52 -18.36 9.24
N TRP A 621 5.83 -19.29 9.81
CA TRP A 621 5.63 -20.59 9.22
C TRP A 621 4.13 -20.88 9.17
N ILE A 622 3.66 -21.12 7.95
CA ILE A 622 2.25 -21.42 7.64
C ILE A 622 2.25 -22.80 7.01
N GLU A 623 1.67 -23.79 7.65
CA GLU A 623 1.12 -24.99 7.00
C GLU A 623 0.70 -26.11 7.98
N GLY A 624 -0.32 -26.79 7.58
CA GLY A 624 -1.13 -27.96 7.87
C GLY A 624 -0.70 -29.00 8.91
N ASP A 625 0.41 -28.87 9.59
CA ASP A 625 0.79 -29.68 10.74
C ASP A 625 1.79 -28.91 11.60
N SER A 626 1.26 -28.15 12.54
CA SER A 626 2.03 -27.33 13.48
C SER A 626 3.01 -28.13 14.34
N LEU A 627 2.82 -29.44 14.44
CA LEU A 627 3.64 -30.37 15.23
C LEU A 627 4.71 -31.09 14.41
N ASN A 628 4.92 -30.70 13.12
CA ASN A 628 6.01 -31.30 12.34
C ASN A 628 7.36 -30.84 12.88
N ALA A 629 7.97 -31.67 13.69
CA ALA A 629 9.28 -31.44 14.35
C ALA A 629 10.37 -31.00 13.36
N PHE A 630 10.37 -31.55 12.15
CA PHE A 630 11.32 -31.20 11.09
C PHE A 630 11.20 -29.73 10.69
N ARG A 631 9.99 -29.23 10.50
CA ARG A 631 9.75 -27.82 10.07
C ARG A 631 10.07 -26.83 11.18
N VAL A 632 9.71 -27.15 12.42
CA VAL A 632 10.07 -26.35 13.61
C VAL A 632 11.59 -26.27 13.73
N GLU A 633 12.30 -27.38 13.61
CA GLU A 633 13.75 -27.41 13.66
C GLU A 633 14.37 -26.59 12.53
N CYS A 634 13.91 -26.76 11.28
CA CYS A 634 14.40 -25.98 10.14
C CYS A 634 14.20 -24.49 10.31
N THR A 635 13.06 -24.07 10.84
CA THR A 635 12.79 -22.65 11.10
C THR A 635 13.77 -22.10 12.15
N LEU A 636 13.98 -22.81 13.25
CA LEU A 636 14.93 -22.37 14.28
C LEU A 636 16.39 -22.44 13.83
N LYS A 637 16.75 -23.42 12.97
CA LYS A 637 18.06 -23.41 12.25
C LYS A 637 18.22 -22.13 11.40
N MET A 638 17.19 -21.77 10.64
CA MET A 638 17.21 -20.55 9.82
C MET A 638 17.36 -19.30 10.69
N PHE A 639 16.64 -19.22 11.80
CA PHE A 639 16.81 -18.15 12.78
C PHE A 639 18.24 -18.07 13.30
N TYR A 640 18.74 -19.18 13.83
CA TYR A 640 20.10 -19.22 14.38
C TYR A 640 21.14 -18.77 13.35
N LYS A 641 21.08 -19.29 12.12
CA LYS A 641 22.02 -18.91 11.06
C LYS A 641 21.88 -17.44 10.67
N SER A 642 20.66 -16.91 10.57
CA SER A 642 20.42 -15.51 10.26
C SER A 642 20.88 -14.56 11.37
N LEU A 643 20.76 -14.98 12.63
CA LEU A 643 21.16 -14.21 13.82
C LEU A 643 22.66 -14.35 14.16
N THR A 644 23.37 -15.26 13.52
CA THR A 644 24.81 -15.48 13.75
C THR A 644 25.68 -15.31 12.50
N SER A 645 25.08 -14.95 11.37
CA SER A 645 25.79 -14.73 10.11
C SER A 645 26.57 -13.42 10.15
N THR A 646 27.84 -13.51 9.79
CA THR A 646 28.73 -12.35 9.62
C THR A 646 29.17 -12.16 8.16
N GLU A 647 28.62 -12.97 7.24
CA GLU A 647 28.92 -12.87 5.82
C GLU A 647 28.12 -11.73 5.18
N VAL A 648 28.82 -10.78 4.58
CA VAL A 648 28.24 -9.61 3.91
C VAL A 648 28.16 -9.85 2.40
N ASP A 649 26.98 -9.67 1.85
CA ASP A 649 26.70 -9.72 0.42
C ASP A 649 27.19 -8.44 -0.27
N SER A 650 28.22 -8.58 -1.08
CA SER A 650 28.83 -7.44 -1.78
C SER A 650 27.92 -6.84 -2.85
N VAL A 651 27.03 -7.63 -3.43
CA VAL A 651 26.08 -7.18 -4.44
C VAL A 651 24.99 -6.33 -3.76
N GLU A 652 24.46 -6.81 -2.65
CA GLU A 652 23.47 -6.06 -1.86
C GLU A 652 24.10 -4.76 -1.28
N PHE A 653 25.36 -4.81 -0.85
CA PHE A 653 26.07 -3.61 -0.40
C PHE A 653 26.12 -2.53 -1.49
N VAL A 654 26.45 -2.90 -2.74
CA VAL A 654 26.45 -1.96 -3.86
C VAL A 654 25.04 -1.40 -4.11
N GLU A 655 24.00 -2.25 -4.02
CA GLU A 655 22.60 -1.80 -4.19
C GLU A 655 22.18 -0.81 -3.11
N GLN A 656 22.52 -1.08 -1.85
CA GLN A 656 22.21 -0.16 -0.74
C GLN A 656 22.98 1.17 -0.88
N LYS A 657 24.25 1.10 -1.29
CA LYS A 657 25.06 2.29 -1.58
C LYS A 657 24.46 3.14 -2.71
N GLN A 658 23.94 2.51 -3.77
CA GLN A 658 23.22 3.22 -4.85
C GLN A 658 21.93 3.89 -4.38
N LYS A 659 21.14 3.24 -3.49
CA LYS A 659 19.96 3.86 -2.89
C LYS A 659 20.32 5.12 -2.09
N LEU A 660 21.37 5.04 -1.28
CA LEU A 660 21.86 6.20 -0.54
C LEU A 660 22.38 7.31 -1.47
N MET A 661 23.03 6.95 -2.60
CA MET A 661 23.46 7.93 -3.59
C MET A 661 22.27 8.64 -4.25
N ALA A 662 21.19 7.92 -4.56
CA ALA A 662 19.96 8.54 -5.05
C ALA A 662 19.33 9.50 -4.03
N SER A 663 19.34 9.13 -2.74
CA SER A 663 18.91 10.02 -1.65
C SER A 663 19.79 11.26 -1.53
N ALA A 664 21.10 11.11 -1.65
CA ALA A 664 22.05 12.23 -1.65
C ALA A 664 21.84 13.16 -2.85
N ALA A 665 21.56 12.61 -4.03
CA ALA A 665 21.22 13.39 -5.23
C ALA A 665 19.90 14.15 -5.04
N ALA A 666 18.91 13.56 -4.40
CA ALA A 666 17.65 14.22 -4.08
C ALA A 666 17.81 15.46 -3.18
N LEU A 667 18.84 15.49 -2.31
CA LEU A 667 19.19 16.65 -1.50
C LEU A 667 19.66 17.86 -2.32
N SER A 668 20.06 17.68 -3.57
CA SER A 668 20.43 18.80 -4.46
C SER A 668 19.21 19.65 -4.86
N SER A 669 17.99 19.11 -4.73
CA SER A 669 16.76 19.85 -5.02
C SER A 669 16.46 20.88 -3.92
N PRO A 670 16.27 22.17 -4.26
CA PRO A 670 15.91 23.22 -3.30
C PRO A 670 14.63 22.88 -2.53
N MET A 671 13.66 22.26 -3.20
CA MET A 671 12.41 21.83 -2.55
C MET A 671 12.67 20.77 -1.46
N THR A 672 13.51 19.76 -1.74
CA THR A 672 13.85 18.73 -0.76
C THR A 672 14.58 19.34 0.43
N GLN A 673 15.50 20.26 0.19
CA GLN A 673 16.22 20.95 1.27
C GLN A 673 15.27 21.76 2.15
N SER A 674 14.37 22.54 1.57
CA SER A 674 13.38 23.33 2.31
C SER A 674 12.41 22.43 3.09
N ALA A 675 11.94 21.35 2.48
CA ALA A 675 11.07 20.38 3.16
C ALA A 675 11.78 19.70 4.35
N LEU A 676 13.06 19.33 4.21
CA LEU A 676 13.85 18.76 5.28
C LEU A 676 14.10 19.77 6.41
N LYS A 677 14.41 21.02 6.11
CA LYS A 677 14.58 22.07 7.12
C LYS A 677 13.30 22.23 7.97
N VAL A 678 12.14 22.28 7.30
CA VAL A 678 10.85 22.37 7.99
C VAL A 678 10.57 21.10 8.77
N GLY A 679 10.81 19.92 8.18
CA GLY A 679 10.57 18.62 8.84
C GLY A 679 11.45 18.40 10.09
N LEU A 680 12.67 18.96 10.09
CA LEU A 680 13.62 18.84 11.19
C LEU A 680 13.68 20.07 12.09
N MET A 681 12.73 21.00 11.96
CA MET A 681 12.76 22.26 12.70
C MET A 681 12.70 22.10 14.23
N THR A 682 12.18 20.97 14.72
CA THR A 682 12.08 20.66 16.15
C THR A 682 13.34 20.02 16.73
N ALA A 683 14.18 19.44 15.88
CA ALA A 683 15.40 18.76 16.34
C ALA A 683 16.50 19.77 16.72
N ALA A 684 17.15 19.56 17.86
CA ALA A 684 18.30 20.33 18.27
C ALA A 684 19.55 19.93 17.48
N GLU A 685 19.69 18.63 17.19
CA GLU A 685 20.80 18.07 16.42
C GLU A 685 20.23 17.39 15.16
N THR A 686 20.62 17.84 13.97
CA THR A 686 20.08 17.34 12.71
C THR A 686 21.04 16.44 11.94
N LYS A 687 22.33 16.39 12.30
CA LYS A 687 23.35 15.66 11.55
C LYS A 687 22.99 14.19 11.30
N ARG A 688 22.51 13.51 12.35
CA ARG A 688 22.11 12.09 12.28
C ARG A 688 20.81 11.82 11.51
N LEU A 689 19.97 12.84 11.37
CA LEU A 689 18.65 12.76 10.74
C LEU A 689 18.69 13.14 9.26
N MET A 690 19.80 13.76 8.83
CA MET A 690 19.99 14.13 7.42
C MET A 690 20.50 12.93 6.61
N PRO A 691 19.98 12.73 5.39
CA PRO A 691 20.60 11.79 4.46
C PRO A 691 22.09 12.13 4.23
N PRO A 692 22.94 11.11 4.01
CA PRO A 692 24.37 11.35 3.79
C PRO A 692 24.63 12.13 2.50
N SER A 693 25.69 12.93 2.46
CA SER A 693 26.16 13.55 1.21
C SER A 693 26.72 12.51 0.24
N ALA A 694 26.81 12.84 -1.04
CA ALA A 694 27.42 11.97 -2.04
C ALA A 694 28.86 11.57 -1.71
N GLU A 695 29.63 12.45 -1.06
CA GLU A 695 31.00 12.17 -0.59
C GLU A 695 30.99 11.11 0.51
N VAL A 696 30.12 11.24 1.50
CA VAL A 696 29.94 10.26 2.57
C VAL A 696 29.53 8.91 2.00
N VAL A 697 28.53 8.88 1.10
CA VAL A 697 28.13 7.63 0.45
C VAL A 697 29.28 7.00 -0.33
N SER A 698 30.08 7.81 -1.05
CA SER A 698 31.22 7.30 -1.81
C SER A 698 32.28 6.66 -0.92
N SER A 699 32.50 7.18 0.29
CA SER A 699 33.46 6.67 1.26
C SER A 699 33.04 5.39 1.98
N LEU A 700 31.75 5.00 1.93
CA LEU A 700 31.26 3.77 2.58
C LEU A 700 32.02 2.54 2.07
N ASN A 701 32.51 1.72 3.01
CA ASN A 701 33.39 0.60 2.77
C ASN A 701 32.79 -0.71 3.27
N ILE A 702 32.87 -1.75 2.45
CA ILE A 702 32.31 -3.08 2.77
C ILE A 702 33.08 -3.77 3.90
N ASP A 703 34.40 -3.53 4.03
CA ASP A 703 35.18 -4.15 5.09
C ASP A 703 34.78 -3.58 6.45
N HIS A 704 34.56 -2.28 6.51
CA HIS A 704 34.01 -1.65 7.72
C HIS A 704 32.62 -2.16 8.06
N LEU A 705 31.73 -2.35 7.05
CA LEU A 705 30.42 -3.00 7.29
C LEU A 705 30.57 -4.40 7.88
N ARG A 706 31.58 -5.17 7.44
CA ARG A 706 31.85 -6.52 8.00
C ARG A 706 32.20 -6.47 9.48
N GLU A 707 32.98 -5.47 9.88
CA GLU A 707 33.32 -5.24 11.30
C GLU A 707 32.07 -4.87 12.12
N LEU A 708 31.28 -3.94 11.62
CA LEU A 708 30.02 -3.52 12.25
C LEU A 708 29.03 -4.69 12.40
N VAL A 709 28.85 -5.49 11.34
CA VAL A 709 27.99 -6.69 11.37
C VAL A 709 28.49 -7.68 12.43
N LYS A 710 29.78 -7.95 12.48
CA LYS A 710 30.37 -8.87 13.46
C LYS A 710 30.11 -8.40 14.89
N ASP A 711 30.30 -7.13 15.18
CA ASP A 711 30.03 -6.60 16.52
C ASP A 711 28.53 -6.59 16.83
N TYR A 712 27.72 -6.16 15.86
CA TYR A 712 26.28 -6.00 16.01
C TYR A 712 25.57 -7.33 16.34
N TYR A 713 26.00 -8.44 15.76
CA TYR A 713 25.44 -9.78 15.98
C TYR A 713 26.13 -10.58 17.08
N SER A 714 26.98 -9.95 17.91
CA SER A 714 27.81 -10.65 18.91
C SER A 714 27.14 -10.85 20.28
N ASN A 715 25.99 -10.22 20.55
CA ASN A 715 25.39 -10.28 21.88
C ASN A 715 23.86 -10.23 21.84
N TYR A 716 23.19 -11.29 22.34
CA TYR A 716 21.74 -11.40 22.49
C TYR A 716 21.26 -11.39 23.95
N ASN A 717 22.15 -11.20 24.93
CA ASN A 717 21.77 -11.11 26.34
C ASN A 717 20.82 -9.91 26.57
N GLY A 718 19.61 -10.20 27.00
CA GLY A 718 18.54 -9.19 27.19
C GLY A 718 17.54 -9.13 26.05
N SER A 719 17.72 -9.93 24.98
CA SER A 719 16.74 -10.08 23.92
C SER A 719 15.50 -10.83 24.40
N VAL A 720 14.37 -10.55 23.75
CA VAL A 720 13.10 -11.22 24.01
C VAL A 720 12.62 -11.90 22.74
N MET A 721 12.34 -13.20 22.83
CA MET A 721 11.76 -13.99 21.75
C MET A 721 10.31 -14.34 22.08
N VAL A 722 9.39 -14.10 21.16
CA VAL A 722 8.01 -14.59 21.24
C VAL A 722 7.81 -15.68 20.22
N VAL A 723 7.28 -16.80 20.69
CA VAL A 723 6.80 -17.93 19.88
C VAL A 723 5.29 -18.02 20.07
N GLN A 724 4.53 -17.76 19.02
CA GLN A 724 3.07 -17.67 19.09
C GLN A 724 2.41 -18.61 18.08
N GLY A 725 1.36 -19.29 18.49
CA GLY A 725 0.56 -20.16 17.64
C GLY A 725 0.08 -21.42 18.33
N ASN A 726 -0.22 -22.45 17.57
CA ASN A 726 -0.57 -23.78 18.11
C ASN A 726 0.70 -24.48 18.58
N VAL A 727 1.26 -23.97 19.68
CA VAL A 727 2.54 -24.40 20.25
C VAL A 727 2.32 -25.30 21.46
N ASP A 728 2.97 -26.47 21.43
CA ASP A 728 3.18 -27.29 22.63
C ASP A 728 4.58 -26.99 23.20
N ALA A 729 4.59 -26.52 24.46
CA ALA A 729 5.82 -26.03 25.10
C ALA A 729 6.88 -27.14 25.24
N ASP A 730 6.46 -28.37 25.58
CA ASP A 730 7.38 -29.48 25.80
C ASP A 730 8.01 -29.98 24.49
N SER A 731 7.24 -29.92 23.41
CA SER A 731 7.71 -30.33 22.07
C SER A 731 8.67 -29.34 21.44
N ILE A 732 8.49 -28.04 21.69
CA ILE A 732 9.32 -26.99 21.05
C ILE A 732 10.58 -26.65 21.85
N MET A 733 10.54 -26.83 23.16
CA MET A 733 11.62 -26.42 24.07
C MET A 733 12.98 -27.01 23.74
N PRO A 734 13.12 -28.30 23.37
CA PRO A 734 14.41 -28.88 22.99
C PRO A 734 15.07 -28.13 21.83
N TYR A 735 14.30 -27.70 20.85
CA TYR A 735 14.79 -26.92 19.71
C TYR A 735 15.12 -25.47 20.08
N ILE A 736 14.35 -24.87 20.98
CA ILE A 736 14.63 -23.54 21.53
C ILE A 736 15.96 -23.56 22.27
N LEU A 737 16.19 -24.52 23.15
CA LEU A 737 17.44 -24.66 23.89
C LEU A 737 18.63 -24.87 22.95
N LYS A 738 18.44 -25.72 21.91
CA LYS A 738 19.48 -26.04 20.92
C LYS A 738 19.88 -24.84 20.07
N TYR A 739 18.95 -23.98 19.64
CA TYR A 739 19.22 -22.91 18.69
C TYR A 739 19.15 -21.51 19.31
N VAL A 740 18.10 -21.19 20.06
CA VAL A 740 17.95 -19.87 20.69
C VAL A 740 18.87 -19.75 21.92
N GLY A 741 18.95 -20.84 22.71
CA GLY A 741 19.86 -20.90 23.85
C GLY A 741 21.34 -20.89 23.49
N ALA A 742 21.67 -21.21 22.22
CA ALA A 742 23.04 -21.16 21.69
C ALA A 742 23.40 -19.81 21.02
N LEU A 743 22.50 -18.82 21.00
CA LEU A 743 22.82 -17.50 20.44
C LEU A 743 23.97 -16.85 21.23
N PRO A 744 24.88 -16.14 20.53
CA PRO A 744 26.00 -15.46 21.17
C PRO A 744 25.53 -14.52 22.27
N SER A 745 26.20 -14.52 23.41
CA SER A 745 25.92 -13.61 24.51
C SER A 745 27.19 -13.20 25.23
N LYS A 746 27.21 -11.96 25.70
CA LYS A 746 28.24 -11.40 26.58
C LYS A 746 27.67 -11.34 28.01
N PRO A 747 28.50 -11.30 29.07
CA PRO A 747 28.04 -11.17 30.44
C PRO A 747 27.16 -9.93 30.64
N GLU A 748 27.44 -8.86 29.94
CA GLU A 748 26.70 -7.62 30.01
C GLU A 748 25.43 -7.72 29.18
N ARG A 749 24.32 -7.45 29.87
CA ARG A 749 23.02 -7.33 29.19
C ARG A 749 23.04 -6.17 28.21
N VAL A 750 22.57 -6.39 26.99
CA VAL A 750 22.33 -5.33 26.01
C VAL A 750 21.41 -4.27 26.62
N LYS A 751 21.89 -3.04 26.72
CA LYS A 751 21.14 -1.91 27.28
C LYS A 751 20.49 -1.13 26.15
N ARG A 752 19.29 -0.64 26.38
CA ARG A 752 18.68 0.37 25.55
C ARG A 752 19.49 1.65 25.57
N MET A 753 19.60 2.29 24.43
CA MET A 753 20.14 3.62 24.37
C MET A 753 19.04 4.63 24.68
N THR A 754 19.37 5.66 25.46
CA THR A 754 18.55 6.83 25.71
C THR A 754 19.27 8.05 25.14
N TRP A 755 18.50 8.95 24.55
CA TRP A 755 19.05 10.22 24.09
C TRP A 755 19.10 11.24 25.24
N PRO A 756 19.98 12.29 25.14
CA PRO A 756 19.96 13.40 26.07
C PRO A 756 18.57 14.08 26.10
N ALA A 757 18.22 14.64 27.22
CA ALA A 757 16.95 15.34 27.39
C ALA A 757 16.82 16.61 26.50
N ASP A 758 17.93 17.16 26.04
CA ASP A 758 18.03 18.33 25.16
C ASP A 758 18.07 17.97 23.66
N HIS A 759 17.72 16.74 23.31
CA HIS A 759 17.64 16.29 21.92
C HIS A 759 16.67 17.13 21.07
N TYR A 760 15.62 17.66 21.68
CA TYR A 760 14.64 18.54 21.06
C TYR A 760 14.85 20.00 21.46
N LYS A 761 14.54 20.93 20.54
CA LYS A 761 14.58 22.36 20.83
C LYS A 761 13.57 22.74 21.89
N THR A 762 13.98 23.62 22.79
CA THR A 762 13.15 24.08 23.89
C THR A 762 12.55 25.47 23.68
N GLU A 763 12.80 26.09 22.53
CA GLU A 763 12.32 27.43 22.17
C GLU A 763 11.30 27.37 21.05
N ASN A 764 10.30 28.26 21.08
CA ASN A 764 9.36 28.43 19.99
C ASN A 764 10.12 28.85 18.72
N THR A 765 9.74 28.25 17.59
CA THR A 765 10.39 28.52 16.31
C THR A 765 9.35 28.83 15.25
N VAL A 766 9.58 29.88 14.47
CA VAL A 766 8.82 30.15 13.24
C VAL A 766 9.80 30.11 12.08
N MET A 767 9.53 29.22 11.12
CA MET A 767 10.36 29.02 9.96
C MET A 767 9.54 29.23 8.68
N VAL A 768 10.06 30.02 7.77
CA VAL A 768 9.45 30.24 6.44
C VAL A 768 10.47 29.86 5.37
N GLU A 769 10.20 28.78 4.67
CA GLU A 769 11.00 28.36 3.53
C GLU A 769 10.27 28.69 2.23
N LYS A 770 10.92 29.48 1.38
CA LYS A 770 10.41 29.79 0.04
C LYS A 770 10.93 28.76 -0.96
N ILE A 771 10.01 28.19 -1.74
CA ILE A 771 10.36 27.31 -2.85
C ILE A 771 10.33 28.15 -4.12
N GLU A 772 11.48 28.37 -4.71
CA GLU A 772 11.59 28.95 -6.02
C GLU A 772 11.12 27.94 -7.07
N ASN A 773 9.86 27.80 -7.21
CA ASN A 773 9.30 27.26 -8.44
C ASN A 773 7.78 27.50 -8.48
N PRO A 774 7.26 28.03 -9.57
CA PRO A 774 5.85 28.10 -9.76
C PRO A 774 5.30 26.67 -9.92
N ALA A 775 4.83 26.07 -8.84
CA ALA A 775 3.67 25.22 -9.02
C ALA A 775 2.66 26.08 -9.84
N PRO A 776 1.94 25.51 -10.81
CA PRO A 776 0.96 26.28 -11.57
C PRO A 776 -0.05 26.97 -10.65
N ILE A 777 -0.03 26.66 -9.37
CA ILE A 777 -0.91 27.19 -8.36
C ILE A 777 -0.09 27.47 -7.12
N ALA A 778 -0.10 28.73 -6.68
CA ALA A 778 0.52 29.13 -5.44
C ALA A 778 -0.12 28.39 -4.26
N GLN A 779 0.69 27.82 -3.41
CA GLN A 779 0.25 27.16 -2.18
C GLN A 779 1.23 27.37 -1.03
N THR A 780 0.71 27.27 0.18
CA THR A 780 1.52 27.21 1.40
C THR A 780 1.17 25.92 2.13
N MET A 781 2.17 25.13 2.45
CA MET A 781 2.02 24.03 3.42
C MET A 781 2.37 24.58 4.80
N MET A 782 1.47 24.37 5.75
CA MET A 782 1.59 24.85 7.12
C MET A 782 1.78 23.64 8.04
N PHE A 783 2.79 23.73 8.91
CA PHE A 783 3.10 22.71 9.90
C PHE A 783 3.10 23.37 11.28
N TYR A 784 2.23 22.93 12.17
CA TYR A 784 2.23 23.29 13.56
C TYR A 784 2.67 22.10 14.38
N THR A 785 3.74 22.25 15.13
CA THR A 785 4.26 21.16 15.96
C THR A 785 4.44 21.67 17.38
N TRP A 786 3.81 20.99 18.33
CA TRP A 786 4.07 21.14 19.77
C TRP A 786 4.91 19.96 20.21
N GLU A 787 6.05 20.24 20.80
CA GLU A 787 6.97 19.19 21.21
C GLU A 787 7.46 19.42 22.64
N LYS A 788 7.46 18.35 23.42
CA LYS A 788 7.96 18.39 24.79
C LYS A 788 8.31 17.02 25.33
N GLY A 789 9.33 17.00 26.19
CA GLY A 789 9.55 15.92 27.14
C GLY A 789 8.37 15.81 28.12
N PHE A 790 7.75 14.64 28.25
CA PHE A 790 6.64 14.40 29.14
C PHE A 790 6.75 13.04 29.82
N GLN A 791 6.03 12.87 30.94
CA GLN A 791 5.97 11.57 31.58
C GLN A 791 4.91 10.70 30.89
N TYR A 792 5.37 9.63 30.24
CA TYR A 792 4.49 8.67 29.61
C TYR A 792 3.75 7.84 30.69
N THR A 793 2.44 7.80 30.60
CA THR A 793 1.56 6.91 31.36
C THR A 793 0.45 6.37 30.42
N GLN A 794 -0.16 5.24 30.77
CA GLN A 794 -1.31 4.73 29.99
C GLN A 794 -2.46 5.75 29.93
N GLN A 795 -2.66 6.49 31.02
CA GLN A 795 -3.69 7.52 31.08
C GLN A 795 -3.36 8.71 30.18
N SER A 796 -2.09 9.18 30.16
CA SER A 796 -1.67 10.26 29.26
C SER A 796 -1.74 9.83 27.79
N HIS A 797 -1.34 8.61 27.48
CA HIS A 797 -1.49 8.02 26.14
C HIS A 797 -2.96 7.98 25.69
N ALA A 798 -3.86 7.51 26.56
CA ALA A 798 -5.29 7.48 26.26
C ALA A 798 -5.86 8.89 25.98
N HIS A 799 -5.44 9.89 26.77
CA HIS A 799 -5.83 11.28 26.52
C HIS A 799 -5.30 11.78 25.15
N ASN A 800 -4.06 11.44 24.81
CA ASN A 800 -3.45 11.81 23.54
C ASN A 800 -4.18 11.18 22.34
N GLU A 801 -4.54 9.89 22.41
CA GLU A 801 -5.32 9.23 21.36
C GLU A 801 -6.68 9.92 21.13
N VAL A 802 -7.40 10.23 22.21
CA VAL A 802 -8.70 10.93 22.15
C VAL A 802 -8.50 12.35 21.63
N LEU A 803 -7.48 13.07 22.11
CA LEU A 803 -7.17 14.44 21.69
C LEU A 803 -6.89 14.52 20.20
N ARG A 804 -6.11 13.59 19.64
CA ARG A 804 -5.84 13.55 18.19
C ARG A 804 -7.14 13.52 17.36
N SER A 805 -8.09 12.68 17.75
CA SER A 805 -9.37 12.55 17.04
C SER A 805 -10.23 13.80 17.20
N VAL A 806 -10.37 14.30 18.40
CA VAL A 806 -11.17 15.50 18.72
C VAL A 806 -10.60 16.74 18.03
N LEU A 807 -9.28 16.93 18.06
CA LEU A 807 -8.61 18.06 17.40
C LEU A 807 -8.80 18.00 15.88
N ARG A 808 -8.65 16.82 15.26
CA ARG A 808 -8.88 16.64 13.83
C ARG A 808 -10.33 17.00 13.45
N ASP A 809 -11.30 16.51 14.20
CA ASP A 809 -12.71 16.79 13.93
C ASP A 809 -13.03 18.28 14.06
N LEU A 810 -12.48 18.97 15.06
CA LEU A 810 -12.65 20.41 15.24
C LEU A 810 -11.97 21.22 14.13
N LEU A 811 -10.78 20.82 13.68
CA LEU A 811 -10.09 21.43 12.55
C LEU A 811 -10.89 21.26 11.25
N ILE A 812 -11.45 20.07 10.99
CA ILE A 812 -12.33 19.84 9.84
C ILE A 812 -13.55 20.77 9.91
N GLN A 813 -14.20 20.87 11.08
CA GLN A 813 -15.36 21.74 11.25
C GLN A 813 -15.01 23.23 11.04
N THR A 814 -13.86 23.67 11.52
CA THR A 814 -13.45 25.08 11.45
C THR A 814 -12.91 25.42 10.05
N LEU A 815 -11.91 24.70 9.57
CA LEU A 815 -11.18 25.10 8.37
C LEU A 815 -11.84 24.63 7.07
N ARG A 816 -12.47 23.44 7.08
CA ARG A 816 -13.13 22.91 5.88
C ARG A 816 -14.63 23.26 5.82
N VAL A 817 -15.40 22.93 6.88
CA VAL A 817 -16.85 23.06 6.83
C VAL A 817 -17.29 24.51 6.97
N LYS A 818 -16.72 25.27 7.91
CA LYS A 818 -17.12 26.65 8.17
C LYS A 818 -16.49 27.67 7.19
N HIS A 819 -15.21 27.52 6.90
CA HIS A 819 -14.45 28.50 6.12
C HIS A 819 -14.09 28.06 4.70
N SER A 820 -14.15 26.75 4.39
CA SER A 820 -13.81 26.18 3.07
C SER A 820 -12.38 26.53 2.61
N ASP A 821 -11.43 26.65 3.56
CA ASP A 821 -10.07 27.15 3.30
C ASP A 821 -9.04 26.03 3.10
N VAL A 822 -9.37 24.83 3.59
CA VAL A 822 -8.46 23.70 3.62
C VAL A 822 -9.21 22.44 3.19
N TYR A 823 -8.61 21.66 2.31
CA TYR A 823 -9.23 20.41 1.86
C TYR A 823 -9.28 19.37 2.98
N THR A 824 -8.13 19.01 3.57
CA THR A 824 -8.07 18.04 4.66
C THR A 824 -6.91 18.35 5.61
N PRO A 825 -7.17 18.82 6.82
CA PRO A 825 -6.14 18.96 7.83
C PRO A 825 -5.73 17.58 8.36
N GLN A 826 -4.43 17.38 8.50
CA GLN A 826 -3.83 16.18 9.08
C GLN A 826 -3.43 16.47 10.53
N VAL A 827 -3.74 15.58 11.44
CA VAL A 827 -3.28 15.63 12.83
C VAL A 827 -2.53 14.34 13.13
N GLN A 828 -1.25 14.47 13.35
CA GLN A 828 -0.38 13.40 13.83
C GLN A 828 -0.07 13.64 15.31
N MET A 829 -0.08 12.59 16.08
CA MET A 829 0.32 12.63 17.47
C MET A 829 1.21 11.45 17.77
N GLU A 830 2.37 11.75 18.29
CA GLU A 830 3.37 10.80 18.70
C GLU A 830 3.66 11.03 20.18
N ASP A 831 3.54 10.00 20.97
CA ASP A 831 4.00 9.96 22.35
C ASP A 831 4.89 8.74 22.51
N ALA A 832 6.13 8.96 22.88
CA ALA A 832 7.13 7.92 23.02
C ALA A 832 7.82 8.03 24.39
N LEU A 833 8.22 6.88 24.92
CA LEU A 833 9.08 6.81 26.10
C LEU A 833 10.55 6.83 25.71
N LEU A 834 10.86 6.33 24.52
CA LEU A 834 12.22 6.09 24.06
C LEU A 834 12.39 6.63 22.64
N PRO A 835 13.58 7.07 22.31
CA PRO A 835 14.83 7.09 23.09
C PRO A 835 14.84 8.14 24.23
N VAL A 836 13.95 9.12 24.20
CA VAL A 836 13.69 10.08 25.26
C VAL A 836 12.19 10.29 25.42
N PRO A 837 11.66 10.40 26.65
CA PRO A 837 10.24 10.67 26.84
C PRO A 837 9.82 11.97 26.15
N HIS A 838 8.99 11.90 25.15
CA HIS A 838 8.49 13.08 24.44
C HIS A 838 7.06 12.88 23.94
N MET A 839 6.42 13.98 23.63
CA MET A 839 5.15 14.03 22.95
C MET A 839 5.20 15.10 21.86
N ARG A 840 4.77 14.73 20.66
CA ARG A 840 4.68 15.61 19.52
C ARG A 840 3.25 15.60 18.97
N ILE A 841 2.68 16.78 18.78
CA ILE A 841 1.44 16.98 18.03
C ILE A 841 1.79 17.77 16.77
N THR A 842 1.52 17.23 15.61
CA THR A 842 1.73 17.93 14.35
C THR A 842 0.40 18.12 13.62
N ILE A 843 0.06 19.36 13.29
CA ILE A 843 -1.05 19.73 12.41
C ILE A 843 -0.43 20.16 11.08
N ALA A 844 -0.84 19.52 9.99
CA ALA A 844 -0.32 19.84 8.67
C ALA A 844 -1.46 19.95 7.65
N PHE A 845 -1.38 20.94 6.78
CA PHE A 845 -2.32 21.13 5.67
C PHE A 845 -1.74 22.11 4.63
N ALA A 846 -2.30 22.07 3.43
CA ALA A 846 -2.03 23.03 2.37
C ALA A 846 -3.18 24.03 2.26
N CYS A 847 -2.86 25.29 1.95
CA CYS A 847 -3.81 26.35 1.76
C CYS A 847 -3.34 27.39 0.75
N ASN A 848 -4.24 28.32 0.39
CA ASN A 848 -3.89 29.48 -0.41
C ASN A 848 -2.95 30.40 0.39
N PRO A 849 -1.80 30.80 -0.18
CA PRO A 849 -0.84 31.70 0.51
C PRO A 849 -1.46 32.99 1.05
N THR A 850 -2.40 33.58 0.31
CA THR A 850 -3.09 34.82 0.73
C THR A 850 -3.95 34.65 1.98
N GLN A 851 -4.32 33.43 2.36
CA GLN A 851 -5.12 33.09 3.54
C GLN A 851 -4.26 32.67 4.73
N ARG A 852 -2.97 32.47 4.55
CA ARG A 852 -2.03 31.89 5.53
C ARG A 852 -2.15 32.52 6.91
N GLU A 853 -2.07 33.84 7.01
CA GLU A 853 -2.08 34.54 8.32
C GLU A 853 -3.41 34.42 9.04
N ARG A 854 -4.53 34.45 8.30
CA ARG A 854 -5.85 34.25 8.89
C ARG A 854 -6.01 32.82 9.41
N ILE A 855 -5.66 31.83 8.59
CA ILE A 855 -5.75 30.41 8.97
C ILE A 855 -4.84 30.11 10.17
N ALA A 856 -3.65 30.70 10.23
CA ALA A 856 -2.75 30.60 11.38
C ALA A 856 -3.45 31.04 12.66
N LYS A 857 -4.11 32.21 12.64
CA LYS A 857 -4.87 32.71 13.80
C LYS A 857 -6.05 31.81 14.16
N ASP A 858 -6.75 31.27 13.16
CA ASP A 858 -7.88 30.35 13.40
C ASP A 858 -7.42 29.06 14.09
N VAL A 859 -6.27 28.48 13.68
CA VAL A 859 -5.69 27.29 14.32
C VAL A 859 -5.28 27.60 15.76
N GLU A 860 -4.54 28.67 15.99
CA GLU A 860 -4.10 29.07 17.35
C GLU A 860 -5.30 29.36 18.26
N GLN A 861 -6.31 30.07 17.73
CA GLN A 861 -7.53 30.36 18.47
C GLN A 861 -8.29 29.08 18.84
N LEU A 862 -8.41 28.14 17.90
CA LEU A 862 -9.07 26.86 18.12
C LEU A 862 -8.39 26.06 19.22
N VAL A 863 -7.06 25.90 19.15
CA VAL A 863 -6.28 25.13 20.11
C VAL A 863 -6.38 25.78 21.53
N ASN A 864 -6.31 27.11 21.60
CA ASN A 864 -6.49 27.83 22.88
C ASN A 864 -7.91 27.67 23.43
N GLN A 865 -8.94 27.77 22.58
CA GLN A 865 -10.33 27.56 22.98
C GLN A 865 -10.62 26.14 23.48
N MET A 866 -9.92 25.12 22.95
CA MET A 866 -10.03 23.75 23.48
C MET A 866 -9.62 23.66 24.94
N ALA A 867 -8.68 24.47 25.39
CA ALA A 867 -8.25 24.52 26.80
C ALA A 867 -9.18 25.32 27.71
N GLU A 868 -9.99 26.25 27.16
CA GLU A 868 -10.71 27.27 27.97
C GLU A 868 -12.22 27.24 27.82
N SER A 869 -12.73 26.73 26.69
CA SER A 869 -14.18 26.72 26.37
C SER A 869 -14.79 25.30 26.41
N GLU A 870 -16.07 25.20 26.09
CA GLU A 870 -16.81 23.93 26.02
C GLU A 870 -16.79 23.27 24.61
N LEU A 871 -15.73 23.51 23.82
CA LEU A 871 -15.58 22.93 22.48
C LEU A 871 -15.41 21.41 22.53
N ILE A 872 -14.78 20.89 23.59
CA ILE A 872 -14.63 19.44 23.76
C ILE A 872 -15.96 18.91 24.35
N THR A 873 -16.77 18.31 23.51
CA THR A 873 -18.06 17.73 23.90
C THR A 873 -17.98 16.23 24.13
N GLN A 874 -18.92 15.67 24.91
CA GLN A 874 -19.03 14.22 25.10
C GLN A 874 -19.28 13.51 23.76
N ASP A 875 -20.04 14.10 22.86
CA ASP A 875 -20.33 13.59 21.52
C ASP A 875 -19.05 13.31 20.68
N LEU A 876 -18.07 14.18 20.78
CA LEU A 876 -16.77 14.00 20.10
C LEU A 876 -15.99 12.82 20.69
N ILE A 877 -16.01 12.68 22.00
CA ILE A 877 -15.36 11.57 22.72
C ILE A 877 -16.06 10.25 22.41
N ASP A 878 -17.40 10.24 22.45
CA ASP A 878 -18.20 9.04 22.14
C ASP A 878 -18.01 8.57 20.70
N SER A 879 -17.85 9.52 19.75
CA SER A 879 -17.50 9.20 18.35
C SER A 879 -16.16 8.45 18.28
N TYR A 880 -15.15 8.95 18.96
CA TYR A 880 -13.85 8.28 19.06
C TYR A 880 -13.97 6.90 19.72
N LEU A 881 -14.68 6.77 20.82
CA LEU A 881 -14.86 5.50 21.53
C LEU A 881 -15.51 4.43 20.65
N LYS A 882 -16.56 4.78 19.92
CA LYS A 882 -17.22 3.86 18.96
C LYS A 882 -16.26 3.40 17.88
N ASN A 883 -15.48 4.32 17.29
CA ASN A 883 -14.47 3.97 16.28
C ASN A 883 -13.40 3.05 16.89
N ARG A 884 -12.92 3.36 18.09
CA ARG A 884 -11.91 2.58 18.80
C ARG A 884 -12.42 1.18 19.18
N GLU A 885 -13.69 1.03 19.58
CA GLU A 885 -14.33 -0.26 19.83
C GLU A 885 -14.38 -1.12 18.57
N LYS A 886 -14.75 -0.53 17.44
CA LYS A 886 -14.71 -1.20 16.14
C LYS A 886 -13.30 -1.68 15.78
N GLN A 887 -12.29 -0.83 15.91
CA GLN A 887 -10.89 -1.19 15.68
C GLN A 887 -10.41 -2.25 16.66
N SER A 888 -10.77 -2.16 17.94
CA SER A 888 -10.44 -3.15 18.97
C SER A 888 -11.03 -4.53 18.67
N ALA A 889 -12.24 -4.58 18.13
CA ALA A 889 -12.87 -5.85 17.73
C ALA A 889 -12.12 -6.52 16.57
N ALA A 890 -11.72 -5.73 15.56
CA ALA A 890 -10.88 -6.19 14.45
C ALA A 890 -9.47 -6.61 14.92
N TYR A 891 -8.92 -5.86 15.88
CA TYR A 891 -7.60 -6.11 16.45
C TYR A 891 -7.53 -7.44 17.25
N LYS A 892 -8.59 -7.81 17.97
CA LYS A 892 -8.64 -9.08 18.71
C LYS A 892 -8.40 -10.31 17.82
N GLY A 893 -8.62 -10.20 16.52
CA GLY A 893 -8.30 -11.21 15.53
C GLY A 893 -6.88 -11.11 14.93
N ASN A 894 -6.11 -10.05 15.22
CA ASN A 894 -4.79 -9.85 14.63
C ASN A 894 -3.67 -10.30 15.57
N GLU A 895 -3.19 -11.51 15.33
CA GLU A 895 -2.17 -12.16 16.14
C GLU A 895 -0.79 -11.52 16.04
N TYR A 896 -0.42 -11.04 14.84
CA TYR A 896 0.86 -10.36 14.62
C TYR A 896 0.97 -9.11 15.51
N THR A 897 -0.08 -8.31 15.56
CA THR A 897 -0.10 -7.09 16.35
C THR A 897 -0.06 -7.39 17.86
N ARG A 898 -0.77 -8.41 18.33
CA ARG A 898 -0.71 -8.84 19.75
C ARG A 898 0.69 -9.28 20.17
N ARG A 899 1.39 -10.01 19.32
CA ARG A 899 2.78 -10.42 19.55
C ARG A 899 3.70 -9.21 19.63
N ARG A 900 3.58 -8.29 18.68
CA ARG A 900 4.36 -7.05 18.65
C ARG A 900 4.13 -6.19 19.89
N ASP A 901 2.89 -6.05 20.32
CA ASP A 901 2.55 -5.30 21.55
C ASP A 901 3.13 -5.94 22.80
N TYR A 902 3.07 -7.27 22.89
CA TYR A 902 3.69 -7.99 24.00
C TYR A 902 5.20 -7.74 24.05
N LEU A 903 5.88 -7.80 22.90
CA LEU A 903 7.32 -7.51 22.82
C LEU A 903 7.62 -6.06 23.19
N THR A 904 6.84 -5.13 22.71
CA THR A 904 7.00 -3.71 23.03
C THR A 904 6.82 -3.47 24.54
N GLN A 905 5.85 -4.13 25.15
CA GLN A 905 5.65 -4.09 26.60
C GLN A 905 6.85 -4.63 27.36
N GLU A 906 7.34 -5.80 26.95
CA GLU A 906 8.47 -6.45 27.61
C GLU A 906 9.77 -5.64 27.51
N LEU A 907 10.04 -5.10 26.34
CA LEU A 907 11.23 -4.28 26.14
C LEU A 907 11.13 -2.89 26.78
N ASN A 908 9.95 -2.31 26.82
CA ASN A 908 9.77 -0.92 27.23
C ASN A 908 9.33 -0.78 28.69
N GLY A 909 8.89 -1.89 29.31
CA GLY A 909 8.26 -1.82 30.62
C GLY A 909 6.91 -1.06 30.61
N ILE A 910 6.32 -0.89 29.43
CA ILE A 910 5.07 -0.15 29.23
C ILE A 910 4.03 -1.11 28.66
N VAL A 911 2.92 -1.22 29.36
CA VAL A 911 1.78 -2.02 28.91
C VAL A 911 0.93 -1.17 27.98
N VAL A 912 1.30 -1.09 26.69
CA VAL A 912 0.40 -0.60 25.65
C VAL A 912 -0.36 -1.81 25.10
N LYS A 913 -1.53 -2.07 25.62
CA LYS A 913 -2.45 -3.05 25.01
C LYS A 913 -3.24 -2.30 23.94
N GLN A 914 -2.80 -2.39 22.69
CA GLN A 914 -3.65 -1.93 21.59
C GLN A 914 -5.02 -2.63 21.73
N GLY A 915 -6.09 -1.88 21.55
CA GLY A 915 -7.44 -2.40 21.76
C GLY A 915 -7.90 -2.47 23.21
N ASP A 916 -7.09 -2.09 24.19
CA ASP A 916 -7.55 -1.91 25.56
C ASP A 916 -8.37 -0.61 25.67
N MET A 917 -9.63 -0.76 26.06
CA MET A 917 -10.57 0.35 26.20
C MET A 917 -10.57 0.92 27.63
N THR A 918 -9.80 0.36 28.57
CA THR A 918 -9.90 0.67 29.99
C THR A 918 -9.64 2.15 30.28
N TYR A 919 -8.53 2.68 29.75
CA TYR A 919 -8.12 4.06 30.00
C TYR A 919 -8.85 5.06 29.12
N VAL A 920 -9.11 4.71 27.84
CA VAL A 920 -9.83 5.63 26.92
C VAL A 920 -11.28 5.87 27.35
N ARG A 921 -11.95 4.87 27.95
CA ARG A 921 -13.30 5.03 28.52
C ARG A 921 -13.37 5.94 29.74
N GLN A 922 -12.23 6.20 30.38
CA GLN A 922 -12.15 7.14 31.53
C GLN A 922 -11.96 8.60 31.09
N VAL A 923 -11.68 8.83 29.80
CA VAL A 923 -11.51 10.19 29.28
C VAL A 923 -12.86 10.89 29.22
N THR A 924 -12.93 12.06 29.85
CA THR A 924 -14.11 12.91 29.86
C THR A 924 -13.77 14.27 29.24
N PRO A 925 -14.77 15.10 28.86
CA PRO A 925 -14.50 16.45 28.39
C PRO A 925 -13.67 17.26 29.36
N ALA A 926 -13.96 17.18 30.66
CA ALA A 926 -13.23 17.90 31.69
C ALA A 926 -11.77 17.42 31.81
N SER A 927 -11.52 16.11 31.84
CA SER A 927 -10.16 15.54 31.90
C SER A 927 -9.35 15.85 30.67
N LEU A 928 -9.97 15.76 29.46
CA LEU A 928 -9.29 16.08 28.22
C LEU A 928 -8.95 17.57 28.11
N LYS A 929 -9.87 18.45 28.50
CA LYS A 929 -9.63 19.91 28.61
C LYS A 929 -8.47 20.24 29.55
N ALA A 930 -8.41 19.58 30.71
CA ALA A 930 -7.30 19.74 31.66
C ALA A 930 -5.97 19.26 31.04
N HIS A 931 -6.00 18.16 30.33
CA HIS A 931 -4.83 17.61 29.61
C HIS A 931 -4.32 18.59 28.53
N VAL A 932 -5.20 19.13 27.68
CA VAL A 932 -4.85 20.18 26.70
C VAL A 932 -4.22 21.39 27.34
N LYS A 933 -4.83 21.88 28.45
CA LYS A 933 -4.31 23.03 29.21
C LYS A 933 -2.90 22.77 29.75
N GLN A 934 -2.64 21.54 30.20
CA GLN A 934 -1.31 21.13 30.64
C GLN A 934 -0.31 21.11 29.50
N LEU A 935 -0.69 20.54 28.36
CA LEU A 935 0.17 20.46 27.16
C LEU A 935 0.56 21.84 26.65
N LEU A 936 -0.39 22.75 26.51
CA LEU A 936 -0.14 24.13 26.06
C LEU A 936 0.77 24.91 26.99
N LYS A 937 0.69 24.67 28.29
CA LYS A 937 1.59 25.31 29.28
C LYS A 937 3.00 24.79 29.23
N MET A 938 3.17 23.58 28.80
CA MET A 938 4.41 22.82 28.87
C MET A 938 5.13 22.70 27.51
N GLY A 939 4.41 22.84 26.41
CA GLY A 939 4.96 22.58 25.06
C GLY A 939 5.57 23.81 24.44
N ASN A 940 6.52 23.59 23.54
CA ASN A 940 7.03 24.58 22.61
C ASN A 940 6.26 24.50 21.31
N LEU A 941 5.97 25.64 20.71
CA LEU A 941 5.29 25.71 19.42
C LEU A 941 6.31 25.97 18.31
N HIS A 942 6.32 25.09 17.32
CA HIS A 942 7.12 25.24 16.12
C HIS A 942 6.18 25.41 14.93
N ILE A 943 6.32 26.48 14.17
CA ILE A 943 5.49 26.77 12.99
C ILE A 943 6.40 26.79 11.77
N GLY A 944 6.13 25.90 10.82
CA GLY A 944 6.86 25.82 9.56
C GLY A 944 5.96 26.16 8.38
N TYR A 945 6.41 27.04 7.52
CA TYR A 945 5.77 27.38 6.27
C TYR A 945 6.67 26.95 5.12
N LEU A 946 6.13 26.14 4.21
CA LEU A 946 6.74 25.83 2.94
C LEU A 946 5.88 26.49 1.87
N THR A 947 6.34 27.60 1.29
CA THR A 947 5.51 28.43 0.41
C THR A 947 6.14 28.64 -0.96
N THR A 948 5.29 28.73 -1.97
CA THR A 948 5.69 29.02 -3.37
C THR A 948 5.73 30.53 -3.66
N GLU A 949 5.41 31.38 -2.69
CA GLU A 949 5.49 32.85 -2.81
C GLU A 949 6.74 33.42 -2.16
#